data_731908e954fce2d97ebac50880ab3e46
#
_entry.id   731908e954fce2d97ebac50880ab3e46
#
_cell.length_a   1.000
_cell.length_b   1.000
_cell.length_c   1.000
_cell.angle_alpha   90.00
_cell.angle_beta   90.00
_cell.angle_gamma   90.00
#
_symmetry.space_group_name_H-M   'P 1'
#
loop_
_entity.id
_entity.type
_entity.pdbx_description
1 polymer ?
#
loop_
_entity_poly.entity_id
_entity_poly.type
_entity_poly.pdbx_seq_one_letter_code
_entity_poly.pdbx_strand_id
1 'polypeptide(L)'
;MPELSVVVHGPNTQDHLTGLLGSLTDRPLPDTEVVVAAVGDWARETAERHAPNVQVLPLPDGTSDATARAAGAARAAGRWLHFVRAKDGLPPGSTRTVAERVAELPGTVDLLLLDHLRSTWHGSGLPSADGPLLARAGRTDLALDDSAYLLRLTPLLGTRVLRAGFWRAHEERLTTDDEPHAALAALLLADRVAALPHIAHEDRRPRSAALPPLTPAQHYALVDRYESLLDLARERPAVYTVLYEIMVRDCLRAFTRGDMPEDVAREFFRRASIAALRRRPEGHRRPAGLEGIRRSLLEEGAYGRYRAFQAANHARRAVRSTVRTGRRRLGGRVRDQQYRRALHRPVDPRLAVFAAYWNRGVACNPAAIAAKLAELAPHVHPVWVVTGENAALLPPGTDHVVPGTRRYWEVLATAKYLVNNVNFPNAVVKRPEAVHLQTHHGTPLKRMGVDQMPFPAAARGLDFAALLERVDKWDYSLSANSHTTRMWERAYPSRFVSLDYGYPRNDVYYTAGADAIRAVRARLGIAPGRRAVLYAPTHRDYESGWTPRLDLAALADRLGEDTVLLVRGHYFYDGAASPLTGPLRSGRVVDVSSYDPVEELCLAADALVTDYSSIMFDYANLDRPIVVHADDWDTYRTTRGVYFDLMAEAPGPVARTQEELTGILTTDAWRDEGAAKARAVFRHRFCEYDDGRAAERVVRRIFLGQDEASLPPVLPVGERTPAPSPKEATTS
;
A
#
# COMPACT_ATOMS: atom_id res chain seq x y z
N MET A 1 -19.08 14.53 33.31
CA MET A 1 -19.18 14.55 31.86
C MET A 1 -17.78 14.84 31.36
N PRO A 2 -17.30 14.15 30.36
CA PRO A 2 -15.98 14.45 29.81
C PRO A 2 -15.92 15.87 29.22
N GLU A 3 -14.77 16.52 29.32
CA GLU A 3 -14.57 17.83 28.69
C GLU A 3 -14.39 17.69 27.18
N LEU A 4 -13.70 16.62 26.73
CA LEU A 4 -13.40 16.39 25.32
C LEU A 4 -13.89 15.01 24.85
N SER A 5 -14.58 14.95 23.73
CA SER A 5 -14.83 13.72 22.98
C SER A 5 -14.00 13.73 21.71
N VAL A 6 -13.12 12.74 21.55
CA VAL A 6 -12.42 12.48 20.29
C VAL A 6 -13.27 11.51 19.47
N VAL A 7 -13.80 12.00 18.35
CA VAL A 7 -14.65 11.22 17.44
C VAL A 7 -13.80 10.76 16.26
N VAL A 8 -13.44 9.49 16.25
CA VAL A 8 -12.72 8.85 15.14
C VAL A 8 -13.73 8.38 14.11
N HIS A 9 -13.57 8.77 12.84
CA HIS A 9 -14.53 8.51 11.78
C HIS A 9 -13.87 8.25 10.42
N GLY A 10 -14.67 7.77 9.46
CA GLY A 10 -14.25 7.53 8.09
C GLY A 10 -13.68 6.15 7.83
N PRO A 11 -13.50 5.78 6.55
CA PRO A 11 -13.01 4.47 6.18
C PRO A 11 -11.56 4.26 6.63
N ASN A 12 -11.28 3.06 7.13
CA ASN A 12 -9.93 2.66 7.52
C ASN A 12 -9.18 2.07 6.31
N THR A 13 -8.76 2.92 5.41
CA THR A 13 -7.88 2.54 4.32
C THR A 13 -6.43 2.54 4.81
N GLN A 14 -5.66 1.49 4.59
CA GLN A 14 -4.21 1.42 4.89
C GLN A 14 -3.83 1.20 6.37
N ASP A 15 -4.73 0.65 7.21
CA ASP A 15 -4.43 0.27 8.61
C ASP A 15 -3.84 1.40 9.50
N HIS A 16 -4.22 2.64 9.25
CA HIS A 16 -3.79 3.75 10.10
C HIS A 16 -4.55 3.79 11.43
N LEU A 17 -5.74 3.19 11.49
CA LEU A 17 -6.59 3.18 12.69
C LEU A 17 -5.87 2.58 13.91
N THR A 18 -5.14 1.48 13.75
CA THR A 18 -4.37 0.87 14.85
C THR A 18 -3.37 1.84 15.47
N GLY A 19 -2.62 2.56 14.63
CA GLY A 19 -1.67 3.56 15.12
C GLY A 19 -2.34 4.78 15.76
N LEU A 20 -3.49 5.20 15.24
CA LEU A 20 -4.28 6.29 15.82
C LEU A 20 -4.84 5.90 17.19
N LEU A 21 -5.44 4.71 17.30
CA LEU A 21 -5.97 4.18 18.56
C LEU A 21 -4.87 4.02 19.61
N GLY A 22 -3.68 3.53 19.23
CA GLY A 22 -2.54 3.46 20.14
C GLY A 22 -2.18 4.84 20.72
N SER A 23 -2.18 5.90 19.90
CA SER A 23 -1.88 7.27 20.38
C SER A 23 -2.95 7.82 21.35
N LEU A 24 -4.17 7.27 21.31
CA LEU A 24 -5.29 7.67 22.17
C LEU A 24 -5.41 6.82 23.44
N THR A 25 -4.85 5.58 23.44
CA THR A 25 -5.06 4.63 24.55
C THR A 25 -3.79 4.28 25.32
N ASP A 26 -2.59 4.58 24.81
CA ASP A 26 -1.31 4.25 25.45
C ASP A 26 -1.12 4.90 26.84
N ARG A 27 -1.84 5.97 27.10
CA ARG A 27 -1.84 6.67 28.40
C ARG A 27 -3.23 7.14 28.77
N PRO A 28 -3.64 7.07 30.06
CA PRO A 28 -4.91 7.61 30.51
C PRO A 28 -5.05 9.09 30.12
N LEU A 29 -6.16 9.43 29.48
CA LEU A 29 -6.53 10.80 29.13
C LEU A 29 -7.60 11.25 30.13
N PRO A 30 -7.28 12.15 31.07
CA PRO A 30 -8.26 12.65 32.04
C PRO A 30 -9.35 13.41 31.28
N ASP A 31 -10.58 13.30 31.76
CA ASP A 31 -11.77 14.00 31.26
C ASP A 31 -11.98 13.93 29.74
N THR A 32 -11.46 12.84 29.09
CA THR A 32 -11.56 12.62 27.66
C THR A 32 -12.19 11.26 27.39
N GLU A 33 -13.14 11.22 26.46
CA GLU A 33 -13.67 9.97 25.91
C GLU A 33 -13.27 9.82 24.43
N VAL A 34 -13.25 8.59 23.97
CA VAL A 34 -12.99 8.25 22.56
C VAL A 34 -14.18 7.48 22.01
N VAL A 35 -14.76 7.99 20.93
CA VAL A 35 -15.85 7.35 20.19
C VAL A 35 -15.34 7.00 18.80
N VAL A 36 -15.40 5.72 18.42
CA VAL A 36 -14.99 5.23 17.09
C VAL A 36 -16.23 4.91 16.28
N ALA A 37 -16.56 5.73 15.32
CA ALA A 37 -17.57 5.46 14.29
C ALA A 37 -16.94 4.55 13.21
N ALA A 38 -16.98 3.24 13.48
CA ALA A 38 -16.27 2.22 12.70
C ALA A 38 -17.09 1.84 11.46
N VAL A 39 -16.62 2.27 10.28
CA VAL A 39 -17.23 1.93 8.99
C VAL A 39 -16.66 0.60 8.51
N GLY A 40 -17.55 -0.40 8.41
CA GLY A 40 -17.22 -1.76 8.01
C GLY A 40 -16.68 -2.65 9.13
N ASP A 41 -16.77 -3.96 8.92
CA ASP A 41 -16.41 -4.97 9.92
C ASP A 41 -14.95 -4.89 10.34
N TRP A 42 -14.05 -4.66 9.38
CA TRP A 42 -12.62 -4.59 9.71
C TRP A 42 -12.26 -3.41 10.61
N ALA A 43 -12.88 -2.24 10.43
CA ALA A 43 -12.67 -1.10 11.32
C ALA A 43 -13.21 -1.39 12.73
N ARG A 44 -14.37 -2.06 12.81
CA ARG A 44 -14.97 -2.51 14.07
C ARG A 44 -14.05 -3.49 14.80
N GLU A 45 -13.63 -4.57 14.13
CA GLU A 45 -12.75 -5.58 14.73
C GLU A 45 -11.39 -5.01 15.16
N THR A 46 -10.86 -4.07 14.38
CA THR A 46 -9.61 -3.38 14.74
C THR A 46 -9.79 -2.55 16.00
N ALA A 47 -10.88 -1.79 16.11
CA ALA A 47 -11.16 -0.97 17.30
C ALA A 47 -11.39 -1.83 18.55
N GLU A 48 -12.18 -2.89 18.46
CA GLU A 48 -12.47 -3.81 19.57
C GLU A 48 -11.20 -4.54 20.06
N ARG A 49 -10.30 -4.90 19.15
CA ARG A 49 -9.06 -5.62 19.48
C ARG A 49 -7.98 -4.73 20.09
N HIS A 50 -7.81 -3.53 19.56
CA HIS A 50 -6.67 -2.66 19.92
C HIS A 50 -7.02 -1.58 20.95
N ALA A 51 -8.30 -1.34 21.22
CA ALA A 51 -8.74 -0.31 22.14
C ALA A 51 -10.01 -0.73 22.90
N PRO A 52 -9.94 -1.75 23.78
CA PRO A 52 -11.12 -2.30 24.47
C PRO A 52 -11.85 -1.30 25.35
N ASN A 53 -11.24 -0.16 25.69
CA ASN A 53 -11.81 0.87 26.56
C ASN A 53 -12.43 2.04 25.79
N VAL A 54 -12.53 1.97 24.44
CA VAL A 54 -13.21 3.00 23.64
C VAL A 54 -14.65 2.62 23.35
N GLN A 55 -15.50 3.61 23.07
CA GLN A 55 -16.85 3.36 22.58
C GLN A 55 -16.82 3.10 21.08
N VAL A 56 -17.15 1.88 20.66
CA VAL A 56 -17.24 1.51 19.24
C VAL A 56 -18.69 1.61 18.78
N LEU A 57 -18.93 2.40 17.73
CA LEU A 57 -20.20 2.50 17.03
C LEU A 57 -20.05 1.85 15.64
N PRO A 58 -20.57 0.62 15.44
CA PRO A 58 -20.48 -0.04 14.16
C PRO A 58 -21.40 0.61 13.13
N LEU A 59 -20.86 0.86 11.94
CA LEU A 59 -21.59 1.44 10.81
C LEU A 59 -21.42 0.55 9.56
N PRO A 60 -22.45 0.46 8.70
CA PRO A 60 -22.37 -0.32 7.47
C PRO A 60 -21.23 0.13 6.53
N ASP A 61 -20.71 -0.81 5.73
CA ASP A 61 -19.81 -0.49 4.63
C ASP A 61 -20.44 0.54 3.67
N GLY A 62 -19.62 1.46 3.17
CA GLY A 62 -20.09 2.52 2.29
C GLY A 62 -20.75 3.70 3.01
N THR A 63 -20.84 3.69 4.35
CA THR A 63 -21.28 4.88 5.12
C THR A 63 -20.36 6.06 4.79
N SER A 64 -20.96 7.20 4.43
CA SER A 64 -20.21 8.41 4.10
C SER A 64 -19.50 8.99 5.33
N ASP A 65 -18.40 9.72 5.06
CA ASP A 65 -17.60 10.34 6.12
C ASP A 65 -18.43 11.34 6.97
N ALA A 66 -19.30 12.09 6.33
CA ALA A 66 -20.22 13.00 6.99
C ALA A 66 -21.20 12.27 7.91
N THR A 67 -21.80 11.18 7.44
CA THR A 67 -22.73 10.35 8.22
C THR A 67 -22.04 9.70 9.42
N ALA A 68 -20.83 9.14 9.20
CA ALA A 68 -20.04 8.53 10.28
C ALA A 68 -19.67 9.57 11.36
N ARG A 69 -19.30 10.77 10.95
CA ARG A 69 -18.99 11.90 11.86
C ARG A 69 -20.20 12.33 12.67
N ALA A 70 -21.36 12.51 12.02
CA ALA A 70 -22.60 12.90 12.71
C ALA A 70 -23.05 11.81 13.70
N ALA A 71 -22.99 10.53 13.32
CA ALA A 71 -23.32 9.41 14.19
C ALA A 71 -22.39 9.35 15.42
N GLY A 72 -21.10 9.55 15.23
CA GLY A 72 -20.13 9.64 16.30
C GLY A 72 -20.37 10.83 17.23
N ALA A 73 -20.69 12.01 16.69
CA ALA A 73 -21.04 13.19 17.45
C ALA A 73 -22.33 13.02 18.29
N ALA A 74 -23.33 12.34 17.75
CA ALA A 74 -24.57 12.03 18.47
C ALA A 74 -24.34 11.09 19.66
N ARG A 75 -23.29 10.25 19.62
CA ARG A 75 -22.91 9.33 20.70
C ARG A 75 -22.03 10.00 21.75
N ALA A 76 -21.32 11.05 21.37
CA ALA A 76 -20.38 11.76 22.22
C ALA A 76 -21.07 12.53 23.36
N ALA A 77 -20.52 12.42 24.56
CA ALA A 77 -21.03 13.07 25.78
C ALA A 77 -20.17 14.28 26.21
N GLY A 78 -19.05 14.53 25.58
CA GLY A 78 -18.13 15.61 25.91
C GLY A 78 -18.68 17.00 25.59
N ARG A 79 -18.16 17.97 26.31
CA ARG A 79 -18.49 19.38 26.10
C ARG A 79 -17.91 19.93 24.79
N TRP A 80 -16.77 19.35 24.37
CA TRP A 80 -16.09 19.67 23.10
C TRP A 80 -15.93 18.40 22.24
N LEU A 81 -15.99 18.57 20.92
CA LEU A 81 -15.87 17.52 19.91
C LEU A 81 -14.59 17.74 19.07
N HIS A 82 -13.72 16.76 19.02
CA HIS A 82 -12.55 16.73 18.12
C HIS A 82 -12.73 15.60 17.10
N PHE A 83 -13.00 15.96 15.87
CA PHE A 83 -13.17 14.99 14.77
C PHE A 83 -11.83 14.61 14.18
N VAL A 84 -11.52 13.31 14.13
CA VAL A 84 -10.26 12.78 13.62
C VAL A 84 -10.57 11.66 12.64
N ARG A 85 -10.10 11.78 11.41
CA ARG A 85 -10.30 10.72 10.42
C ARG A 85 -9.44 9.51 10.78
N ALA A 86 -9.96 8.30 10.55
CA ALA A 86 -9.28 7.03 10.83
C ALA A 86 -7.89 6.92 10.15
N LYS A 87 -7.67 7.64 9.04
CA LYS A 87 -6.39 7.69 8.33
C LYS A 87 -5.37 8.70 8.90
N ASP A 88 -5.82 9.66 9.70
CA ASP A 88 -4.97 10.73 10.22
C ASP A 88 -4.19 10.28 11.48
N GLY A 89 -3.34 11.13 12.00
CA GLY A 89 -2.56 10.88 13.20
C GLY A 89 -2.75 11.96 14.24
N LEU A 90 -2.45 11.61 15.48
CA LEU A 90 -2.34 12.55 16.60
C LEU A 90 -0.94 12.44 17.18
N PRO A 91 -0.14 13.52 17.18
CA PRO A 91 1.17 13.53 17.81
C PRO A 91 1.10 13.15 19.29
N PRO A 92 2.12 12.48 19.85
CA PRO A 92 2.13 12.05 21.24
C PRO A 92 1.87 13.21 22.22
N GLY A 93 0.91 13.04 23.13
CA GLY A 93 0.55 14.05 24.14
C GLY A 93 -0.35 15.18 23.64
N SER A 94 -0.59 15.29 22.31
CA SER A 94 -1.40 16.38 21.75
C SER A 94 -2.84 16.39 22.25
N THR A 95 -3.47 15.22 22.38
CA THR A 95 -4.86 15.11 22.89
C THR A 95 -4.98 15.66 24.30
N ARG A 96 -4.00 15.40 25.17
CA ARG A 96 -3.96 15.98 26.53
C ARG A 96 -3.85 17.50 26.47
N THR A 97 -2.94 18.05 25.68
CA THR A 97 -2.76 19.50 25.52
C THR A 97 -4.04 20.17 25.00
N VAL A 98 -4.77 19.50 24.10
CA VAL A 98 -6.08 19.97 23.62
C VAL A 98 -7.12 19.95 24.75
N ALA A 99 -7.21 18.84 25.52
CA ALA A 99 -8.15 18.71 26.63
C ALA A 99 -7.91 19.77 27.72
N GLU A 100 -6.64 19.99 28.11
CA GLU A 100 -6.26 21.06 29.04
C GLU A 100 -6.69 22.44 28.51
N ARG A 101 -6.46 22.69 27.21
CA ARG A 101 -6.81 23.99 26.61
C ARG A 101 -8.31 24.23 26.55
N VAL A 102 -9.11 23.23 26.17
CA VAL A 102 -10.58 23.41 26.11
C VAL A 102 -11.21 23.59 27.50
N ALA A 103 -10.62 23.02 28.55
CA ALA A 103 -11.06 23.21 29.92
C ALA A 103 -10.86 24.68 30.42
N GLU A 104 -9.85 25.39 29.89
CA GLU A 104 -9.58 26.80 30.21
C GLU A 104 -10.50 27.79 29.46
N LEU A 105 -11.18 27.34 28.38
CA LEU A 105 -11.92 28.25 27.51
C LEU A 105 -13.25 28.68 28.12
N PRO A 106 -13.61 29.96 28.00
CA PRO A 106 -14.91 30.44 28.43
C PRO A 106 -16.04 29.82 27.59
N GLY A 107 -17.21 29.68 28.17
CA GLY A 107 -18.39 29.10 27.51
C GLY A 107 -18.91 29.86 26.30
N THR A 108 -18.36 31.04 26.03
CA THR A 108 -18.66 31.88 24.86
C THR A 108 -17.86 31.47 23.60
N VAL A 109 -16.81 30.68 23.77
CA VAL A 109 -15.99 30.21 22.63
C VAL A 109 -16.64 28.99 21.97
N ASP A 110 -16.81 29.05 20.66
CA ASP A 110 -17.43 27.98 19.86
C ASP A 110 -16.43 27.04 19.20
N LEU A 111 -15.22 27.55 18.91
CA LEU A 111 -14.23 26.86 18.09
C LEU A 111 -12.82 27.09 18.60
N LEU A 112 -12.04 25.98 18.77
CA LEU A 112 -10.62 26.02 19.01
C LEU A 112 -9.87 25.58 17.76
N LEU A 113 -8.92 26.39 17.29
CA LEU A 113 -8.10 26.16 16.09
C LEU A 113 -6.75 25.56 16.50
N LEU A 114 -6.33 24.49 15.81
CA LEU A 114 -5.11 23.73 16.07
C LEU A 114 -4.15 23.81 14.87
N ASP A 115 -2.85 23.70 15.17
CA ASP A 115 -1.84 23.49 14.12
C ASP A 115 -1.69 21.99 13.79
N HIS A 116 -1.05 21.69 12.63
CA HIS A 116 -0.93 20.33 12.15
C HIS A 116 0.38 20.05 11.42
N LEU A 117 0.74 18.79 11.39
CA LEU A 117 1.74 18.25 10.46
C LEU A 117 1.06 17.77 9.18
N ARG A 118 1.83 17.76 8.10
CA ARG A 118 1.44 17.16 6.85
C ARG A 118 2.33 15.96 6.59
N SER A 119 1.70 14.81 6.38
CA SER A 119 2.41 13.62 5.94
C SER A 119 1.92 13.24 4.55
N THR A 120 2.87 12.98 3.68
CA THR A 120 2.66 12.55 2.30
C THR A 120 3.40 11.24 2.08
N TRP A 121 3.14 10.57 1.00
CA TRP A 121 3.79 9.32 0.63
C TRP A 121 5.33 9.39 0.54
N HIS A 122 5.91 10.59 0.43
CA HIS A 122 7.37 10.80 0.31
C HIS A 122 7.97 11.61 1.46
N GLY A 123 7.20 11.98 2.45
CA GLY A 123 7.69 12.73 3.60
C GLY A 123 6.65 12.81 4.71
N SER A 124 7.06 12.53 5.93
CA SER A 124 6.22 12.60 7.12
C SER A 124 6.65 13.75 8.03
N GLY A 125 5.74 14.23 8.85
CA GLY A 125 6.02 15.24 9.87
C GLY A 125 6.40 16.62 9.31
N LEU A 126 5.99 16.96 8.10
CA LEU A 126 6.27 18.27 7.51
C LEU A 126 5.39 19.33 8.18
N PRO A 127 5.95 20.46 8.65
CA PRO A 127 5.15 21.51 9.27
C PRO A 127 4.14 22.11 8.30
N SER A 128 3.01 22.54 8.85
CA SER A 128 1.99 23.27 8.09
C SER A 128 2.44 24.69 7.73
N ALA A 129 1.69 25.37 6.89
CA ALA A 129 1.83 26.80 6.67
C ALA A 129 0.99 27.64 7.66
N ASP A 130 0.26 26.99 8.56
CA ASP A 130 -0.74 27.60 9.44
C ASP A 130 -0.15 28.19 10.72
N GLY A 131 0.99 27.63 11.17
CA GLY A 131 1.64 28.03 12.43
C GLY A 131 1.82 29.54 12.62
N PRO A 132 2.32 30.30 11.63
CA PRO A 132 2.45 31.78 11.74
C PRO A 132 1.10 32.49 11.91
N LEU A 133 0.02 31.99 11.28
CA LEU A 133 -1.32 32.55 11.39
C LEU A 133 -1.91 32.32 12.79
N LEU A 134 -1.74 31.11 13.31
CA LEU A 134 -2.17 30.72 14.67
C LEU A 134 -1.37 31.46 15.75
N ALA A 135 -0.05 31.63 15.55
CA ALA A 135 0.79 32.41 16.47
C ALA A 135 0.34 33.88 16.52
N ARG A 136 -0.07 34.44 15.37
CA ARG A 136 -0.64 35.81 15.30
C ARG A 136 -1.96 35.92 16.06
N ALA A 137 -2.80 34.88 16.07
CA ALA A 137 -4.05 34.85 16.82
C ALA A 137 -3.81 34.87 18.35
N GLY A 138 -2.70 34.31 18.81
CA GLY A 138 -2.34 34.26 20.23
C GLY A 138 -3.25 33.31 21.03
N ARG A 139 -3.35 33.52 22.34
CA ARG A 139 -4.16 32.69 23.25
C ARG A 139 -5.54 33.29 23.63
N THR A 140 -5.82 34.48 23.18
CA THR A 140 -7.12 35.14 23.44
C THR A 140 -8.17 34.67 22.45
N ASP A 141 -9.44 34.78 22.87
CA ASP A 141 -10.56 34.52 21.96
C ASP A 141 -10.79 35.73 21.04
N LEU A 142 -11.18 35.48 19.81
CA LEU A 142 -11.28 36.45 18.73
C LEU A 142 -12.64 36.34 18.04
N ALA A 143 -13.13 37.48 17.54
CA ALA A 143 -14.17 37.47 16.52
C ALA A 143 -13.54 37.31 15.12
N LEU A 144 -14.21 36.59 14.24
CA LEU A 144 -13.70 36.38 12.88
C LEU A 144 -13.62 37.68 12.07
N ASP A 145 -14.51 38.65 12.35
CA ASP A 145 -14.52 39.95 11.63
C ASP A 145 -13.23 40.72 11.83
N ASP A 146 -12.64 40.65 13.02
CA ASP A 146 -11.34 41.26 13.34
C ASP A 146 -10.16 40.39 12.89
N SER A 147 -10.42 39.15 12.50
CA SER A 147 -9.42 38.12 12.24
C SER A 147 -9.67 37.34 10.96
N ALA A 148 -10.21 37.98 9.91
CA ALA A 148 -10.56 37.35 8.64
C ALA A 148 -9.40 36.57 7.98
N TYR A 149 -8.13 36.88 8.32
CA TYR A 149 -6.95 36.15 7.87
C TYR A 149 -6.96 34.67 8.31
N LEU A 150 -7.71 34.29 9.35
CA LEU A 150 -7.87 32.90 9.80
C LEU A 150 -8.57 32.01 8.76
N LEU A 151 -9.33 32.59 7.84
CA LEU A 151 -9.87 31.85 6.69
C LEU A 151 -8.78 31.29 5.77
N ARG A 152 -7.54 31.78 5.85
CA ARG A 152 -6.41 31.27 5.09
C ARG A 152 -5.77 30.02 5.67
N LEU A 153 -6.18 29.60 6.87
CA LEU A 153 -5.79 28.33 7.47
C LEU A 153 -6.23 27.16 6.56
N THR A 154 -5.45 26.11 6.55
CA THR A 154 -5.80 24.89 5.83
C THR A 154 -7.18 24.40 6.28
N PRO A 155 -8.15 24.21 5.36
CA PRO A 155 -9.51 23.86 5.74
C PRO A 155 -9.64 22.35 6.05
N LEU A 156 -9.11 21.93 7.19
CA LEU A 156 -9.19 20.58 7.73
C LEU A 156 -10.07 20.60 8.97
N LEU A 157 -11.11 19.78 9.01
CA LEU A 157 -12.01 19.71 10.18
C LEU A 157 -11.28 19.12 11.40
N GLY A 158 -10.33 18.20 11.20
CA GLY A 158 -9.49 17.65 12.25
C GLY A 158 -8.59 18.67 12.98
N THR A 159 -8.45 19.88 12.46
CA THR A 159 -7.77 20.99 13.15
C THR A 159 -8.75 21.99 13.78
N ARG A 160 -10.03 21.60 13.92
CA ARG A 160 -11.10 22.38 14.57
C ARG A 160 -11.70 21.53 15.68
N VAL A 161 -11.62 22.03 16.92
CA VAL A 161 -12.33 21.43 18.05
C VAL A 161 -13.55 22.28 18.31
N LEU A 162 -14.74 21.67 18.19
CA LEU A 162 -16.02 22.38 18.23
C LEU A 162 -16.68 22.18 19.58
N ARG A 163 -17.29 23.23 20.13
CA ARG A 163 -18.17 23.09 21.28
C ARG A 163 -19.41 22.25 20.89
N ALA A 164 -19.76 21.24 21.68
CA ALA A 164 -20.85 20.32 21.35
C ALA A 164 -22.21 21.02 21.14
N GLY A 165 -22.47 22.08 21.90
CA GLY A 165 -23.69 22.92 21.71
C GLY A 165 -23.67 23.64 20.35
N PHE A 166 -22.52 24.16 19.93
CA PHE A 166 -22.35 24.80 18.64
C PHE A 166 -22.53 23.79 17.49
N TRP A 167 -21.93 22.59 17.59
CA TRP A 167 -22.15 21.52 16.62
C TRP A 167 -23.63 21.22 16.43
N ARG A 168 -24.37 20.97 17.55
CA ARG A 168 -25.80 20.66 17.49
C ARG A 168 -26.64 21.78 16.89
N ALA A 169 -26.29 23.04 17.14
CA ALA A 169 -26.98 24.19 16.56
C ALA A 169 -26.79 24.32 15.04
N HIS A 170 -25.68 23.79 14.51
CA HIS A 170 -25.30 23.95 13.11
C HIS A 170 -25.09 22.62 12.39
N GLU A 171 -25.52 21.50 12.95
CA GLU A 171 -25.27 20.14 12.46
C GLU A 171 -25.66 19.98 10.97
N GLU A 172 -26.83 20.50 10.58
CA GLU A 172 -27.31 20.41 9.20
C GLU A 172 -26.33 21.06 8.18
N ARG A 173 -25.67 22.15 8.57
CA ARG A 173 -24.73 22.87 7.71
C ARG A 173 -23.31 22.28 7.73
N LEU A 174 -22.96 21.60 8.81
CA LEU A 174 -21.63 21.02 9.02
C LEU A 174 -21.55 19.55 8.60
N THR A 175 -22.70 18.87 8.46
CA THR A 175 -22.78 17.48 7.99
C THR A 175 -22.72 17.42 6.48
N THR A 176 -21.51 17.42 5.93
CA THR A 176 -21.24 17.32 4.49
C THR A 176 -19.97 16.51 4.27
N ASP A 177 -19.92 15.75 3.18
CA ASP A 177 -18.72 15.02 2.72
C ASP A 177 -17.64 15.96 2.14
N ASP A 178 -18.00 17.22 1.91
CA ASP A 178 -17.04 18.28 1.57
C ASP A 178 -16.38 18.82 2.86
N GLU A 179 -15.33 18.16 3.33
CA GLU A 179 -14.61 18.56 4.54
C GLU A 179 -14.10 20.01 4.49
N PRO A 180 -13.52 20.52 3.39
CA PRO A 180 -13.17 21.94 3.28
C PRO A 180 -14.37 22.88 3.48
N HIS A 181 -15.55 22.50 2.99
CA HIS A 181 -16.77 23.28 3.24
C HIS A 181 -17.11 23.29 4.74
N ALA A 182 -17.17 22.12 5.38
CA ALA A 182 -17.48 22.00 6.81
C ALA A 182 -16.52 22.83 7.68
N ALA A 183 -15.20 22.75 7.38
CA ALA A 183 -14.17 23.44 8.14
C ALA A 183 -14.24 24.97 8.00
N LEU A 184 -14.57 25.48 6.81
CA LEU A 184 -14.77 26.92 6.58
C LEU A 184 -16.12 27.40 7.12
N ALA A 185 -17.18 26.60 6.95
CA ALA A 185 -18.51 26.94 7.49
C ALA A 185 -18.48 27.01 9.03
N ALA A 186 -17.80 26.07 9.70
CA ALA A 186 -17.62 26.13 11.14
C ALA A 186 -16.96 27.43 11.59
N LEU A 187 -15.94 27.90 10.85
CA LEU A 187 -15.27 29.16 11.15
C LEU A 187 -16.17 30.38 10.89
N LEU A 188 -16.97 30.35 9.82
CA LEU A 188 -17.91 31.43 9.48
C LEU A 188 -19.09 31.53 10.44
N LEU A 189 -19.54 30.42 10.98
CA LEU A 189 -20.70 30.34 11.89
C LEU A 189 -20.35 30.62 13.37
N ALA A 190 -19.07 30.49 13.74
CA ALA A 190 -18.62 30.71 15.09
C ALA A 190 -18.64 32.19 15.46
N ASP A 191 -19.23 32.52 16.63
CA ASP A 191 -19.21 33.86 17.18
C ASP A 191 -17.82 34.21 17.72
N ARG A 192 -17.21 33.29 18.48
CA ARG A 192 -15.87 33.44 19.06
C ARG A 192 -14.99 32.22 18.77
N VAL A 193 -13.77 32.48 18.34
CA VAL A 193 -12.75 31.44 18.06
C VAL A 193 -11.55 31.67 18.97
N ALA A 194 -10.95 30.56 19.41
CA ALA A 194 -9.65 30.56 20.09
C ALA A 194 -8.61 29.80 19.26
N ALA A 195 -7.35 30.05 19.50
CA ALA A 195 -6.25 29.34 18.87
C ALA A 195 -5.37 28.63 19.90
N LEU A 196 -4.84 27.49 19.50
CA LEU A 196 -3.77 26.79 20.16
C LEU A 196 -2.65 26.58 19.13
N PRO A 197 -1.58 27.39 19.13
CA PRO A 197 -0.47 27.24 18.21
C PRO A 197 0.41 26.05 18.61
N HIS A 198 -0.20 24.87 18.70
CA HIS A 198 0.42 23.60 19.03
C HIS A 198 0.06 22.59 17.98
N ILE A 199 1.02 21.82 17.54
CA ILE A 199 0.83 20.76 16.58
C ILE A 199 0.08 19.62 17.24
N ALA A 200 -1.22 19.53 16.97
CA ALA A 200 -2.12 18.57 17.61
C ALA A 200 -2.79 17.59 16.64
N HIS A 201 -2.49 17.71 15.35
CA HIS A 201 -3.07 16.87 14.30
C HIS A 201 -2.01 16.53 13.24
N GLU A 202 -2.12 15.37 12.61
CA GLU A 202 -1.30 14.97 11.45
C GLU A 202 -2.21 14.62 10.27
N ASP A 203 -2.29 15.52 9.27
CA ASP A 203 -3.01 15.29 8.02
C ASP A 203 -2.22 14.34 7.13
N ARG A 204 -2.64 13.09 7.05
CA ARG A 204 -2.06 12.07 6.20
C ARG A 204 -2.74 12.07 4.84
N ARG A 205 -2.00 12.52 3.82
CA ARG A 205 -2.52 12.64 2.46
C ARG A 205 -2.16 11.41 1.65
N PRO A 206 -3.17 10.65 1.17
CA PRO A 206 -2.93 9.58 0.23
C PRO A 206 -2.31 10.15 -1.06
N ARG A 207 -1.63 9.30 -1.79
CA ARG A 207 -1.13 9.65 -3.11
C ARG A 207 -2.28 9.92 -4.06
N SER A 208 -2.21 10.98 -4.87
CA SER A 208 -3.28 11.32 -5.81
C SER A 208 -3.55 10.19 -6.82
N ALA A 209 -2.50 9.43 -7.21
CA ALA A 209 -2.64 8.27 -8.08
C ALA A 209 -3.38 7.09 -7.44
N ALA A 210 -3.48 7.03 -6.11
CA ALA A 210 -4.26 6.02 -5.40
C ALA A 210 -5.73 6.40 -5.20
N LEU A 211 -6.11 7.62 -5.58
CA LEU A 211 -7.50 8.07 -5.52
C LEU A 211 -8.19 7.88 -6.87
N PRO A 212 -9.47 7.53 -6.88
CA PRO A 212 -10.23 7.50 -8.12
C PRO A 212 -10.23 8.88 -8.79
N PRO A 213 -10.29 8.96 -10.12
CA PRO A 213 -10.43 10.22 -10.81
C PRO A 213 -11.71 10.94 -10.36
N LEU A 214 -11.61 12.26 -10.15
CA LEU A 214 -12.79 13.04 -9.80
C LEU A 214 -13.81 13.03 -10.94
N THR A 215 -15.07 12.86 -10.58
CA THR A 215 -16.19 13.03 -11.53
C THR A 215 -16.34 14.50 -11.92
N PRO A 216 -16.99 14.82 -13.07
CA PRO A 216 -17.29 16.20 -13.42
C PRO A 216 -18.01 16.98 -12.31
N ALA A 217 -18.97 16.36 -11.64
CA ALA A 217 -19.70 16.95 -10.54
C ALA A 217 -18.79 17.33 -9.36
N GLN A 218 -17.84 16.45 -9.01
CA GLN A 218 -16.87 16.73 -7.94
C GLN A 218 -15.91 17.87 -8.29
N HIS A 219 -15.56 18.06 -9.57
CA HIS A 219 -14.81 19.24 -10.01
C HIS A 219 -15.64 20.51 -9.82
N TYR A 220 -16.92 20.48 -10.23
CA TYR A 220 -17.80 21.67 -10.12
C TYR A 220 -18.15 22.03 -8.68
N ALA A 221 -18.22 21.07 -7.78
CA ALA A 221 -18.47 21.26 -6.36
C ALA A 221 -17.51 22.27 -5.69
N LEU A 222 -16.30 22.47 -6.25
CA LEU A 222 -15.40 23.52 -5.76
C LEU A 222 -16.00 24.93 -5.90
N VAL A 223 -16.67 25.22 -7.00
CA VAL A 223 -17.30 26.53 -7.23
C VAL A 223 -18.53 26.66 -6.33
N ASP A 224 -19.38 25.64 -6.32
CA ASP A 224 -20.63 25.61 -5.53
C ASP A 224 -20.35 25.78 -4.02
N ARG A 225 -19.26 25.16 -3.53
CA ARG A 225 -18.77 25.35 -2.16
C ARG A 225 -18.56 26.81 -1.82
N TYR A 226 -17.79 27.52 -2.63
CA TYR A 226 -17.47 28.91 -2.34
C TYR A 226 -18.65 29.84 -2.55
N GLU A 227 -19.57 29.57 -3.46
CA GLU A 227 -20.80 30.35 -3.60
C GLU A 227 -21.66 30.23 -2.33
N SER A 228 -21.84 29.03 -1.79
CA SER A 228 -22.54 28.78 -0.52
C SER A 228 -21.88 29.49 0.66
N LEU A 229 -20.55 29.40 0.78
CA LEU A 229 -19.80 30.04 1.87
C LEU A 229 -19.84 31.58 1.76
N LEU A 230 -19.80 32.13 0.55
CA LEU A 230 -19.92 33.58 0.33
C LEU A 230 -21.32 34.09 0.71
N ASP A 231 -22.36 33.28 0.53
CA ASP A 231 -23.69 33.63 1.01
C ASP A 231 -23.77 33.72 2.54
N LEU A 232 -23.05 32.85 3.27
CA LEU A 232 -22.92 32.92 4.73
C LEU A 232 -22.14 34.16 5.19
N ALA A 233 -21.21 34.66 4.38
CA ALA A 233 -20.37 35.79 4.71
C ALA A 233 -20.90 37.15 4.19
N ARG A 234 -22.10 37.18 3.60
CA ARG A 234 -22.61 38.34 2.82
C ARG A 234 -22.61 39.65 3.62
N GLU A 235 -22.96 39.61 4.89
CA GLU A 235 -23.07 40.79 5.76
C GLU A 235 -21.74 41.16 6.44
N ARG A 236 -20.65 40.48 6.12
CA ARG A 236 -19.33 40.62 6.77
C ARG A 236 -18.26 41.02 5.71
N PRO A 237 -18.12 42.29 5.29
CA PRO A 237 -17.35 42.69 4.14
C PRO A 237 -15.86 42.28 4.15
N ALA A 238 -15.20 42.33 5.30
CA ALA A 238 -13.80 41.93 5.43
C ALA A 238 -13.64 40.41 5.23
N VAL A 239 -14.50 39.61 5.86
CA VAL A 239 -14.56 38.15 5.76
C VAL A 239 -14.90 37.74 4.32
N TYR A 240 -15.90 38.37 3.71
CA TYR A 240 -16.34 38.14 2.34
C TYR A 240 -15.20 38.36 1.34
N THR A 241 -14.45 39.46 1.49
CA THR A 241 -13.34 39.78 0.60
C THR A 241 -12.23 38.74 0.66
N VAL A 242 -11.86 38.31 1.84
CA VAL A 242 -10.81 37.27 2.00
C VAL A 242 -11.30 35.94 1.42
N LEU A 243 -12.55 35.58 1.66
CA LEU A 243 -13.14 34.34 1.14
C LEU A 243 -13.22 34.34 -0.39
N TYR A 244 -13.60 35.48 -1.00
CA TYR A 244 -13.57 35.69 -2.46
C TYR A 244 -12.16 35.48 -3.04
N GLU A 245 -11.14 36.06 -2.41
CA GLU A 245 -9.75 35.85 -2.83
C GLU A 245 -9.32 34.39 -2.78
N ILE A 246 -9.76 33.65 -1.75
CA ILE A 246 -9.49 32.23 -1.59
C ILE A 246 -10.19 31.45 -2.72
N MET A 247 -11.45 31.73 -2.98
CA MET A 247 -12.21 31.12 -4.09
C MET A 247 -11.48 31.27 -5.43
N VAL A 248 -11.13 32.49 -5.81
CA VAL A 248 -10.45 32.76 -7.10
C VAL A 248 -9.11 32.05 -7.16
N ARG A 249 -8.32 32.08 -6.09
CA ARG A 249 -7.04 31.38 -5.99
C ARG A 249 -7.20 29.87 -6.17
N ASP A 250 -8.18 29.27 -5.53
CA ASP A 250 -8.35 27.80 -5.53
C ASP A 250 -8.96 27.34 -6.86
N CYS A 251 -9.85 28.10 -7.48
CA CYS A 251 -10.30 27.86 -8.86
C CYS A 251 -9.12 27.89 -9.85
N LEU A 252 -8.24 28.89 -9.77
CA LEU A 252 -7.06 28.98 -10.61
C LEU A 252 -6.04 27.85 -10.37
N ARG A 253 -5.92 27.39 -9.12
CA ARG A 253 -5.07 26.23 -8.76
C ARG A 253 -5.61 24.93 -9.34
N ALA A 254 -6.93 24.73 -9.41
CA ALA A 254 -7.53 23.54 -9.98
C ALA A 254 -7.05 23.30 -11.42
N PHE A 255 -6.90 24.34 -12.23
CA PHE A 255 -6.35 24.22 -13.59
C PHE A 255 -4.87 23.85 -13.66
N THR A 256 -4.10 24.03 -12.59
CA THR A 256 -2.65 23.70 -12.60
C THR A 256 -2.39 22.23 -12.33
N ARG A 257 -3.36 21.47 -11.85
CA ARG A 257 -3.22 20.04 -11.55
C ARG A 257 -3.20 19.18 -12.81
N GLY A 258 -3.89 19.60 -13.87
CA GLY A 258 -3.86 18.91 -15.17
C GLY A 258 -4.65 17.60 -15.22
N ASP A 259 -5.51 17.37 -14.24
CA ASP A 259 -6.31 16.15 -14.04
C ASP A 259 -7.74 16.24 -14.59
N MET A 260 -8.14 17.41 -15.15
CA MET A 260 -9.46 17.62 -15.74
C MET A 260 -9.46 17.28 -17.23
N PRO A 261 -10.41 16.46 -17.73
CA PRO A 261 -10.72 16.37 -19.16
C PRO A 261 -11.04 17.76 -19.75
N GLU A 262 -10.78 17.95 -21.05
CA GLU A 262 -10.86 19.28 -21.69
C GLU A 262 -12.28 19.89 -21.66
N ASP A 263 -13.30 19.07 -21.84
CA ASP A 263 -14.72 19.46 -21.75
C ASP A 263 -15.10 19.89 -20.33
N VAL A 264 -14.68 19.11 -19.32
CA VAL A 264 -14.86 19.42 -17.89
C VAL A 264 -14.12 20.70 -17.52
N ALA A 265 -12.88 20.86 -17.98
CA ALA A 265 -12.08 22.05 -17.70
C ALA A 265 -12.71 23.33 -18.30
N ARG A 266 -13.30 23.26 -19.50
CA ARG A 266 -13.98 24.37 -20.15
C ARG A 266 -15.24 24.79 -19.38
N GLU A 267 -16.05 23.81 -18.97
CA GLU A 267 -17.27 24.08 -18.19
C GLU A 267 -16.93 24.59 -16.78
N PHE A 268 -15.94 23.99 -16.14
CA PHE A 268 -15.45 24.48 -14.85
C PHE A 268 -14.96 25.92 -14.93
N PHE A 269 -14.18 26.25 -15.97
CA PHE A 269 -13.71 27.64 -16.20
C PHE A 269 -14.88 28.61 -16.37
N ARG A 270 -15.89 28.22 -17.14
CA ARG A 270 -17.10 29.04 -17.36
C ARG A 270 -17.82 29.30 -16.02
N ARG A 271 -18.02 28.26 -15.19
CA ARG A 271 -18.66 28.41 -13.87
C ARG A 271 -17.84 29.30 -12.94
N ALA A 272 -16.53 29.03 -12.86
CA ALA A 272 -15.61 29.83 -12.04
C ALA A 272 -15.54 31.28 -12.49
N SER A 273 -15.61 31.55 -13.80
CA SER A 273 -15.67 32.92 -14.39
C SER A 273 -16.93 33.65 -13.94
N ILE A 274 -18.10 33.02 -14.07
CA ILE A 274 -19.39 33.59 -13.67
C ILE A 274 -19.37 33.88 -12.16
N ALA A 275 -18.92 32.94 -11.34
CA ALA A 275 -18.83 33.13 -9.89
C ALA A 275 -17.86 34.28 -9.53
N ALA A 276 -16.67 34.32 -10.15
CA ALA A 276 -15.68 35.34 -9.89
C ALA A 276 -16.21 36.77 -10.29
N LEU A 277 -16.97 36.87 -11.36
CA LEU A 277 -17.56 38.14 -11.77
C LEU A 277 -18.74 38.55 -10.86
N ARG A 278 -19.67 37.63 -10.61
CA ARG A 278 -20.90 37.89 -9.84
C ARG A 278 -20.61 38.19 -8.36
N ARG A 279 -19.64 37.50 -7.77
CA ARG A 279 -19.30 37.59 -6.34
C ARG A 279 -18.17 38.57 -6.05
N ARG A 280 -17.70 39.32 -7.04
CA ARG A 280 -16.61 40.27 -6.85
C ARG A 280 -16.98 41.35 -5.85
N PRO A 281 -16.18 41.55 -4.76
CA PRO A 281 -16.43 42.64 -3.81
C PRO A 281 -16.29 44.01 -4.47
N GLU A 282 -17.11 44.97 -4.04
CA GLU A 282 -17.02 46.35 -4.50
C GLU A 282 -15.64 46.92 -4.17
N GLY A 283 -15.04 47.66 -5.12
CA GLY A 283 -13.71 48.26 -4.95
C GLY A 283 -12.52 47.24 -4.93
N HIS A 284 -12.76 45.95 -5.13
CA HIS A 284 -11.68 44.94 -5.13
C HIS A 284 -10.66 45.19 -6.25
N ARG A 285 -9.37 45.31 -5.85
CA ARG A 285 -8.25 45.52 -6.79
C ARG A 285 -7.55 44.20 -7.09
N ARG A 286 -7.30 43.93 -8.38
CA ARG A 286 -6.51 42.78 -8.81
C ARG A 286 -5.04 42.92 -8.38
N PRO A 287 -4.35 41.84 -8.00
CA PRO A 287 -2.91 41.89 -7.76
C PRO A 287 -2.14 42.20 -9.06
N ALA A 288 -0.94 42.77 -8.92
CA ALA A 288 -0.06 43.02 -10.05
C ALA A 288 0.59 41.75 -10.60
N GLY A 289 1.16 41.78 -11.81
CA GLY A 289 1.96 40.70 -12.39
C GLY A 289 1.15 39.51 -12.93
N LEU A 290 1.81 38.35 -12.99
CA LEU A 290 1.25 37.13 -13.61
C LEU A 290 -0.06 36.66 -12.96
N GLU A 291 -0.20 36.87 -11.67
CA GLU A 291 -1.41 36.54 -10.92
C GLU A 291 -2.58 37.41 -11.35
N GLY A 292 -2.35 38.70 -11.49
CA GLY A 292 -3.38 39.64 -12.00
C GLY A 292 -3.83 39.30 -13.41
N ILE A 293 -2.91 38.91 -14.30
CA ILE A 293 -3.24 38.47 -15.66
C ILE A 293 -4.13 37.20 -15.61
N ARG A 294 -3.83 36.24 -14.78
CA ARG A 294 -4.63 35.00 -14.62
C ARG A 294 -6.05 35.34 -14.16
N ARG A 295 -6.17 36.21 -13.18
CA ARG A 295 -7.47 36.67 -12.65
C ARG A 295 -8.27 37.44 -13.69
N SER A 296 -7.62 38.32 -14.46
CA SER A 296 -8.26 39.02 -15.56
C SER A 296 -8.84 38.05 -16.58
N LEU A 297 -8.03 37.11 -17.06
CA LEU A 297 -8.46 36.10 -18.02
C LEU A 297 -9.60 35.19 -17.50
N LEU A 298 -9.63 34.90 -16.19
CA LEU A 298 -10.74 34.18 -15.56
C LEU A 298 -12.01 35.05 -15.57
N GLU A 299 -11.96 36.27 -15.06
CA GLU A 299 -13.10 37.19 -15.00
C GLU A 299 -13.65 37.54 -16.38
N GLU A 300 -12.79 37.62 -17.42
CA GLU A 300 -13.17 37.82 -18.81
C GLU A 300 -13.78 36.58 -19.49
N GLY A 301 -13.80 35.43 -18.83
CA GLY A 301 -14.27 34.16 -19.45
C GLY A 301 -13.37 33.69 -20.60
N ALA A 302 -12.13 34.17 -20.67
CA ALA A 302 -11.23 33.99 -21.81
C ALA A 302 -10.46 32.70 -21.78
N TYR A 303 -11.14 31.53 -21.77
CA TYR A 303 -10.55 30.19 -21.61
C TYR A 303 -9.40 29.92 -22.58
N GLY A 304 -9.59 30.17 -23.87
CA GLY A 304 -8.54 29.95 -24.89
C GLY A 304 -7.28 30.75 -24.62
N ARG A 305 -7.41 32.04 -24.25
CA ARG A 305 -6.28 32.89 -23.87
C ARG A 305 -5.61 32.43 -22.57
N TYR A 306 -6.38 31.93 -21.61
CA TYR A 306 -5.87 31.37 -20.38
C TYR A 306 -5.02 30.11 -20.65
N ARG A 307 -5.49 29.19 -21.50
CA ARG A 307 -4.76 27.99 -21.90
C ARG A 307 -3.46 28.31 -22.65
N ALA A 308 -3.51 29.28 -23.58
CA ALA A 308 -2.32 29.76 -24.29
C ALA A 308 -1.29 30.38 -23.32
N PHE A 309 -1.74 31.15 -22.34
CA PHE A 309 -0.90 31.73 -21.30
C PHE A 309 -0.25 30.65 -20.41
N GLN A 310 -1.02 29.62 -20.03
CA GLN A 310 -0.46 28.48 -19.30
C GLN A 310 0.60 27.74 -20.13
N ALA A 311 0.31 27.42 -21.40
CA ALA A 311 1.23 26.74 -22.31
C ALA A 311 2.56 27.50 -22.47
N ALA A 312 2.49 28.83 -22.66
CA ALA A 312 3.67 29.71 -22.75
C ALA A 312 4.52 29.68 -21.46
N ASN A 313 3.88 29.68 -20.29
CA ASN A 313 4.59 29.56 -19.01
C ASN A 313 5.22 28.16 -18.79
N HIS A 314 4.56 27.10 -19.24
CA HIS A 314 5.12 25.74 -19.22
C HIS A 314 6.32 25.62 -20.17
N ALA A 315 6.21 26.13 -21.41
CA ALA A 315 7.33 26.16 -22.37
C ALA A 315 8.56 26.89 -21.81
N ARG A 316 8.34 28.07 -21.19
CA ARG A 316 9.41 28.87 -20.57
C ARG A 316 10.12 28.11 -19.42
N ARG A 317 9.37 27.34 -18.62
CA ARG A 317 9.94 26.49 -17.55
C ARG A 317 10.69 25.31 -18.12
N ALA A 318 10.17 24.66 -19.15
CA ALA A 318 10.80 23.53 -19.83
C ALA A 318 12.15 23.92 -20.46
N VAL A 319 12.23 25.07 -21.14
CA VAL A 319 13.49 25.58 -21.72
C VAL A 319 14.56 25.83 -20.65
N ARG A 320 14.21 26.32 -19.48
CA ARG A 320 15.15 26.48 -18.36
C ARG A 320 15.65 25.16 -17.76
N SER A 321 14.85 24.09 -17.82
CA SER A 321 15.24 22.75 -17.31
C SER A 321 16.14 21.99 -18.27
N THR A 322 16.00 22.21 -19.60
CA THR A 322 16.76 21.50 -20.63
C THR A 322 18.25 21.92 -20.72
N VAL A 323 18.57 23.15 -20.37
CA VAL A 323 19.98 23.63 -20.36
C VAL A 323 20.82 22.93 -19.29
N ARG A 324 20.21 22.45 -18.22
CA ARG A 324 20.93 21.83 -17.07
C ARG A 324 21.25 20.33 -17.26
N THR A 325 20.60 19.64 -18.21
CA THR A 325 20.69 18.18 -18.38
C THR A 325 21.43 17.71 -19.66
N GLY A 326 22.01 18.61 -20.43
CA GLY A 326 22.53 18.35 -21.78
C GLY A 326 23.78 17.46 -21.91
N ARG A 327 24.49 17.16 -20.84
CA ARG A 327 25.80 16.47 -20.92
C ARG A 327 25.82 14.94 -20.70
N ARG A 328 24.73 14.31 -20.24
CA ARG A 328 24.67 12.84 -19.97
C ARG A 328 24.00 11.98 -21.03
N ARG A 329 23.63 12.49 -22.21
CA ARG A 329 22.61 11.87 -23.10
C ARG A 329 23.04 11.41 -24.49
N LEU A 330 24.31 11.23 -24.81
CA LEU A 330 24.64 10.79 -26.20
C LEU A 330 24.43 9.28 -26.48
N GLY A 331 24.62 8.41 -25.48
CA GLY A 331 24.39 6.96 -25.66
C GLY A 331 22.92 6.50 -25.50
N GLY A 332 22.12 7.27 -24.77
CA GLY A 332 20.67 6.96 -24.55
C GLY A 332 19.76 7.36 -25.71
N ARG A 333 20.17 8.35 -26.52
CA ARG A 333 19.31 8.97 -27.54
C ARG A 333 18.86 8.04 -28.67
N VAL A 334 19.74 7.17 -29.17
CA VAL A 334 19.40 6.24 -30.26
C VAL A 334 18.41 5.19 -29.75
N ARG A 335 18.61 4.66 -28.56
CA ARG A 335 17.73 3.68 -27.90
C ARG A 335 16.37 4.28 -27.57
N ASP A 336 16.33 5.50 -27.01
CA ASP A 336 15.08 6.22 -26.72
C ASP A 336 14.28 6.50 -27.99
N GLN A 337 14.97 6.83 -29.09
CA GLN A 337 14.30 7.10 -30.37
C GLN A 337 13.70 5.82 -30.97
N GLN A 338 14.40 4.69 -30.89
CA GLN A 338 13.89 3.39 -31.36
C GLN A 338 12.67 2.95 -30.53
N TYR A 339 12.73 3.08 -29.21
CA TYR A 339 11.62 2.77 -28.31
C TYR A 339 10.42 3.67 -28.60
N ARG A 340 10.62 4.99 -28.72
CA ARG A 340 9.55 5.92 -29.08
C ARG A 340 8.91 5.57 -30.42
N ARG A 341 9.68 5.16 -31.43
CA ARG A 341 9.13 4.69 -32.71
C ARG A 341 8.30 3.40 -32.53
N ALA A 342 8.76 2.49 -31.69
CA ALA A 342 8.03 1.26 -31.40
C ALA A 342 6.70 1.54 -30.68
N LEU A 343 6.62 2.56 -29.80
CA LEU A 343 5.39 2.99 -29.15
C LEU A 343 4.30 3.50 -30.11
N HIS A 344 4.64 3.90 -31.34
CA HIS A 344 3.68 4.26 -32.39
C HIS A 344 3.12 3.07 -33.17
N ARG A 345 3.69 1.86 -32.98
CA ARG A 345 3.15 0.65 -33.59
C ARG A 345 1.89 0.20 -32.86
N PRO A 346 0.94 -0.49 -33.51
CA PRO A 346 -0.21 -1.05 -32.83
C PRO A 346 0.23 -2.05 -31.75
N VAL A 347 -0.55 -2.17 -30.67
CA VAL A 347 -0.37 -3.21 -29.66
C VAL A 347 -0.74 -4.55 -30.31
N ASP A 348 0.11 -5.54 -30.11
CA ASP A 348 -0.18 -6.92 -30.56
C ASP A 348 -1.01 -7.62 -29.48
N PRO A 349 -2.29 -7.94 -29.76
CA PRO A 349 -3.18 -8.57 -28.79
C PRO A 349 -2.77 -9.98 -28.39
N ARG A 350 -1.86 -10.61 -29.14
CA ARG A 350 -1.37 -11.97 -28.87
C ARG A 350 -0.02 -11.99 -28.18
N LEU A 351 0.61 -10.85 -27.91
CA LEU A 351 1.94 -10.79 -27.34
C LEU A 351 1.87 -10.56 -25.81
N ALA A 352 2.48 -11.47 -25.05
CA ALA A 352 2.62 -11.38 -23.60
C ALA A 352 4.11 -11.39 -23.19
N VAL A 353 4.54 -10.37 -22.43
CA VAL A 353 5.90 -10.30 -21.88
C VAL A 353 5.90 -10.76 -20.44
N PHE A 354 6.73 -11.77 -20.15
CA PHE A 354 6.90 -12.34 -18.82
C PHE A 354 8.28 -12.02 -18.25
N ALA A 355 8.35 -11.71 -16.96
CA ALA A 355 9.60 -11.52 -16.23
C ALA A 355 9.49 -12.06 -14.80
N ALA A 356 10.52 -12.78 -14.33
CA ALA A 356 10.60 -13.28 -12.97
C ALA A 356 11.96 -12.93 -12.34
N TYR A 357 11.95 -12.64 -11.02
CA TYR A 357 13.16 -12.46 -10.19
C TYR A 357 14.29 -11.64 -10.85
N TRP A 358 13.98 -10.38 -11.24
CA TRP A 358 14.96 -9.50 -11.91
C TRP A 358 15.53 -10.11 -13.21
N ASN A 359 14.67 -10.80 -13.99
CA ASN A 359 15.00 -11.43 -15.28
C ASN A 359 15.97 -12.64 -15.17
N ARG A 360 15.87 -13.41 -14.11
CA ARG A 360 16.74 -14.59 -13.91
C ARG A 360 16.32 -15.82 -14.70
N GLY A 361 15.02 -15.97 -15.03
CA GLY A 361 14.56 -17.14 -15.78
C GLY A 361 13.05 -17.30 -15.80
N VAL A 362 12.61 -18.50 -16.14
CA VAL A 362 11.21 -18.95 -16.12
C VAL A 362 10.91 -19.53 -14.74
N ALA A 363 10.22 -18.77 -13.88
CA ALA A 363 10.02 -19.18 -12.49
C ALA A 363 8.76 -18.54 -11.85
N CYS A 364 8.35 -19.05 -10.69
CA CYS A 364 7.36 -18.47 -9.80
C CYS A 364 5.95 -18.31 -10.45
N ASN A 365 5.16 -17.37 -9.97
CA ASN A 365 3.81 -17.09 -10.49
C ASN A 365 3.77 -16.85 -12.00
N PRO A 366 4.70 -16.06 -12.58
CA PRO A 366 4.73 -15.90 -14.04
C PRO A 366 4.90 -17.21 -14.81
N ALA A 367 5.70 -18.16 -14.32
CA ALA A 367 5.89 -19.47 -14.97
C ALA A 367 4.62 -20.32 -14.92
N ALA A 368 3.95 -20.38 -13.78
CA ALA A 368 2.70 -21.13 -13.63
C ALA A 368 1.59 -20.53 -14.51
N ILE A 369 1.51 -19.19 -14.60
CA ILE A 369 0.58 -18.51 -15.53
C ILE A 369 0.91 -18.86 -16.98
N ALA A 370 2.19 -18.82 -17.39
CA ALA A 370 2.58 -19.12 -18.77
C ALA A 370 2.28 -20.60 -19.14
N ALA A 371 2.48 -21.53 -18.21
CA ALA A 371 2.10 -22.92 -18.40
C ALA A 371 0.59 -23.08 -18.62
N LYS A 372 -0.23 -22.46 -17.78
CA LYS A 372 -1.69 -22.49 -17.92
C LYS A 372 -2.18 -21.71 -19.15
N LEU A 373 -1.45 -20.66 -19.56
CA LEU A 373 -1.74 -19.92 -20.78
C LEU A 373 -1.60 -20.80 -22.03
N ALA A 374 -0.58 -21.66 -22.08
CA ALA A 374 -0.38 -22.59 -23.16
C ALA A 374 -1.55 -23.59 -23.32
N GLU A 375 -2.20 -23.94 -22.21
CA GLU A 375 -3.38 -24.84 -22.21
C GLU A 375 -4.66 -24.11 -22.64
N LEU A 376 -4.94 -22.94 -22.09
CA LEU A 376 -6.23 -22.27 -22.21
C LEU A 376 -6.29 -21.20 -23.30
N ALA A 377 -5.16 -20.58 -23.63
CA ALA A 377 -5.08 -19.50 -24.62
C ALA A 377 -3.81 -19.62 -25.49
N PRO A 378 -3.62 -20.74 -26.23
CA PRO A 378 -2.42 -21.03 -27.01
C PRO A 378 -2.15 -20.02 -28.14
N HIS A 379 -3.11 -19.16 -28.47
CA HIS A 379 -2.95 -18.07 -29.43
C HIS A 379 -2.18 -16.86 -28.87
N VAL A 380 -1.95 -16.81 -27.57
CA VAL A 380 -1.12 -15.77 -26.93
C VAL A 380 0.30 -16.26 -26.78
N HIS A 381 1.28 -15.49 -27.29
CA HIS A 381 2.68 -15.84 -27.34
C HIS A 381 3.44 -15.26 -26.15
N PRO A 382 3.96 -16.10 -25.23
CA PRO A 382 4.82 -15.65 -24.13
C PRO A 382 6.23 -15.36 -24.64
N VAL A 383 6.74 -14.16 -24.32
CA VAL A 383 8.14 -13.77 -24.52
C VAL A 383 8.76 -13.46 -23.15
N TRP A 384 9.84 -14.18 -22.82
CA TRP A 384 10.48 -14.04 -21.52
C TRP A 384 11.59 -12.98 -21.54
N VAL A 385 11.64 -12.16 -20.51
CA VAL A 385 12.78 -11.26 -20.28
C VAL A 385 13.79 -11.98 -19.41
N VAL A 386 14.99 -12.24 -19.96
CA VAL A 386 16.04 -12.99 -19.27
C VAL A 386 17.39 -12.32 -19.49
N THR A 387 18.26 -12.28 -18.47
CA THR A 387 19.63 -11.77 -18.64
C THR A 387 20.43 -12.64 -19.60
N GLY A 388 21.42 -12.06 -20.28
CA GLY A 388 22.24 -12.81 -21.27
C GLY A 388 22.94 -14.03 -20.67
N GLU A 389 23.33 -13.95 -19.39
CA GLU A 389 23.98 -15.07 -18.68
C GLU A 389 23.01 -16.25 -18.45
N ASN A 390 21.75 -15.95 -18.17
CA ASN A 390 20.75 -16.97 -17.88
C ASN A 390 19.99 -17.46 -19.12
N ALA A 391 20.20 -16.83 -20.27
CA ALA A 391 19.53 -17.23 -21.53
C ALA A 391 19.86 -18.68 -21.95
N ALA A 392 21.06 -19.14 -21.64
CA ALA A 392 21.51 -20.52 -21.93
C ALA A 392 20.85 -21.58 -21.02
N LEU A 393 20.24 -21.17 -19.92
CA LEU A 393 19.58 -22.05 -18.96
C LEU A 393 18.07 -22.22 -19.23
N LEU A 394 17.55 -21.54 -20.24
CA LEU A 394 16.15 -21.63 -20.61
C LEU A 394 15.79 -22.99 -21.23
N PRO A 395 14.58 -23.50 -21.00
CA PRO A 395 14.06 -24.66 -21.70
C PRO A 395 14.13 -24.45 -23.22
N PRO A 396 14.47 -25.52 -24.01
CA PRO A 396 14.50 -25.43 -25.45
C PRO A 396 13.19 -24.89 -26.03
N GLY A 397 13.29 -23.98 -26.99
CA GLY A 397 12.11 -23.36 -27.64
C GLY A 397 11.51 -22.18 -26.91
N THR A 398 12.04 -21.77 -25.74
CA THR A 398 11.56 -20.61 -25.03
C THR A 398 11.93 -19.32 -25.78
N ASP A 399 10.91 -18.58 -26.26
CA ASP A 399 11.15 -17.25 -26.83
C ASP A 399 11.51 -16.23 -25.73
N HIS A 400 12.61 -15.49 -25.97
CA HIS A 400 13.12 -14.57 -24.96
C HIS A 400 13.77 -13.31 -25.54
N VAL A 401 13.91 -12.31 -24.70
CA VAL A 401 14.63 -11.06 -24.97
C VAL A 401 15.57 -10.70 -23.82
N VAL A 402 16.73 -10.16 -24.20
CA VAL A 402 17.74 -9.71 -23.23
C VAL A 402 17.54 -8.23 -22.93
N PRO A 403 17.51 -7.80 -21.64
CA PRO A 403 17.36 -6.41 -21.25
C PRO A 403 18.32 -5.46 -21.96
N GLY A 404 17.81 -4.34 -22.43
CA GLY A 404 18.59 -3.31 -23.11
C GLY A 404 18.81 -3.53 -24.61
N THR A 405 18.46 -4.69 -25.19
CA THR A 405 18.51 -4.93 -26.64
C THR A 405 17.38 -4.19 -27.37
N ARG A 406 17.50 -4.04 -28.69
CA ARG A 406 16.44 -3.43 -29.51
C ARG A 406 15.14 -4.22 -29.41
N ARG A 407 15.18 -5.54 -29.54
CA ARG A 407 14.01 -6.43 -29.49
C ARG A 407 13.31 -6.34 -28.11
N TYR A 408 14.07 -6.23 -27.01
CA TYR A 408 13.53 -6.03 -25.67
C TYR A 408 12.61 -4.80 -25.61
N TRP A 409 13.05 -3.65 -26.13
CA TRP A 409 12.26 -2.44 -26.13
C TRP A 409 11.09 -2.48 -27.12
N GLU A 410 11.26 -3.17 -28.26
CA GLU A 410 10.17 -3.37 -29.22
C GLU A 410 9.04 -4.21 -28.63
N VAL A 411 9.33 -5.35 -28.00
CA VAL A 411 8.29 -6.19 -27.38
C VAL A 411 7.60 -5.50 -26.20
N LEU A 412 8.34 -4.76 -25.36
CA LEU A 412 7.73 -3.98 -24.27
C LEU A 412 6.84 -2.83 -24.76
N ALA A 413 7.12 -2.29 -25.96
CA ALA A 413 6.32 -1.23 -26.56
C ALA A 413 5.02 -1.74 -27.20
N THR A 414 5.01 -3.00 -27.65
CA THR A 414 3.92 -3.56 -28.46
C THR A 414 3.12 -4.66 -27.78
N ALA A 415 3.59 -5.17 -26.64
CA ALA A 415 2.88 -6.22 -25.93
C ALA A 415 1.53 -5.75 -25.37
N LYS A 416 0.53 -6.61 -25.53
CA LYS A 416 -0.77 -6.46 -24.87
C LYS A 416 -0.68 -6.76 -23.36
N TYR A 417 0.12 -7.76 -22.98
CA TYR A 417 0.20 -8.22 -21.60
C TYR A 417 1.62 -8.09 -21.06
N LEU A 418 1.75 -7.47 -19.90
CA LEU A 418 2.99 -7.33 -19.13
C LEU A 418 2.79 -8.06 -17.81
N VAL A 419 3.51 -9.14 -17.58
CA VAL A 419 3.37 -10.00 -16.38
C VAL A 419 4.72 -10.11 -15.69
N ASN A 420 4.78 -9.70 -14.42
CA ASN A 420 6.00 -9.85 -13.63
C ASN A 420 5.74 -10.02 -12.13
N ASN A 421 6.74 -10.49 -11.40
CA ASN A 421 6.70 -10.65 -9.95
C ASN A 421 7.63 -9.68 -9.18
N VAL A 422 8.28 -8.77 -9.90
CA VAL A 422 9.11 -7.67 -9.38
C VAL A 422 8.74 -6.37 -10.09
N ASN A 423 9.67 -5.69 -10.77
CA ASN A 423 9.35 -4.46 -11.48
C ASN A 423 10.00 -4.42 -12.87
N PHE A 424 9.29 -3.89 -13.85
CA PHE A 424 9.90 -3.39 -15.08
C PHE A 424 10.59 -2.03 -14.83
N PRO A 425 11.58 -1.64 -15.66
CA PRO A 425 12.24 -0.33 -15.55
C PRO A 425 11.26 0.85 -15.63
N ASN A 426 11.55 1.95 -14.94
CA ASN A 426 10.74 3.17 -14.99
C ASN A 426 10.56 3.72 -16.43
N ALA A 427 11.55 3.48 -17.32
CA ALA A 427 11.49 3.90 -18.71
C ALA A 427 10.39 3.20 -19.53
N VAL A 428 9.86 2.08 -19.06
CA VAL A 428 8.75 1.38 -19.74
C VAL A 428 7.49 2.23 -19.66
N VAL A 429 6.92 2.56 -20.82
CA VAL A 429 5.66 3.27 -20.94
C VAL A 429 4.53 2.25 -20.99
N LYS A 430 3.67 2.26 -20.01
CA LYS A 430 2.46 1.43 -20.02
C LYS A 430 1.43 2.11 -20.94
N ARG A 431 1.09 1.44 -22.01
CA ARG A 431 0.10 1.94 -22.97
C ARG A 431 -1.32 1.72 -22.45
N PRO A 432 -2.30 2.59 -22.80
CA PRO A 432 -3.69 2.43 -22.37
C PRO A 432 -4.29 1.07 -22.74
N GLU A 433 -3.92 0.54 -23.92
CA GLU A 433 -4.41 -0.74 -24.42
C GLU A 433 -3.72 -1.95 -23.78
N ALA A 434 -2.55 -1.76 -23.15
CA ALA A 434 -1.82 -2.84 -22.51
C ALA A 434 -2.35 -3.13 -21.11
N VAL A 435 -2.19 -4.36 -20.65
CA VAL A 435 -2.55 -4.83 -19.31
C VAL A 435 -1.28 -5.20 -18.56
N HIS A 436 -1.07 -4.64 -17.37
CA HIS A 436 0.04 -4.98 -16.49
C HIS A 436 -0.44 -5.70 -15.25
N LEU A 437 -0.06 -6.97 -15.13
CA LEU A 437 -0.32 -7.83 -13.97
C LEU A 437 0.94 -7.93 -13.12
N GLN A 438 0.90 -7.42 -11.90
CA GLN A 438 1.88 -7.68 -10.85
C GLN A 438 1.49 -8.92 -10.08
N THR A 439 2.32 -9.97 -10.14
CA THR A 439 2.00 -11.25 -9.51
C THR A 439 2.59 -11.41 -8.12
N HIS A 440 3.51 -10.54 -7.72
CA HIS A 440 4.32 -10.68 -6.52
C HIS A 440 5.02 -12.07 -6.43
N HIS A 441 5.62 -12.38 -5.28
CA HIS A 441 6.35 -13.65 -5.09
C HIS A 441 6.33 -14.13 -3.63
N GLY A 442 5.27 -13.86 -2.91
CA GLY A 442 5.05 -14.38 -1.55
C GLY A 442 4.25 -13.43 -0.67
N THR A 443 3.58 -14.00 0.33
CA THR A 443 2.88 -13.27 1.39
C THR A 443 3.88 -12.49 2.25
N PRO A 444 3.67 -11.20 2.52
CA PRO A 444 4.63 -10.38 3.24
C PRO A 444 4.52 -10.54 4.76
N LEU A 445 5.56 -11.05 5.41
CA LEU A 445 5.77 -10.89 6.85
C LEU A 445 6.42 -9.53 7.12
N LYS A 446 7.46 -9.18 6.37
CA LYS A 446 8.23 -7.94 6.51
C LYS A 446 7.57 -6.77 5.81
N ARG A 447 7.79 -5.56 6.34
CA ARG A 447 7.33 -4.31 5.72
C ARG A 447 7.86 -4.18 4.29
N MET A 448 6.99 -3.78 3.37
CA MET A 448 7.28 -3.65 1.95
C MET A 448 6.90 -2.25 1.44
N GLY A 449 7.33 -1.91 0.22
CA GLY A 449 6.96 -0.66 -0.41
C GLY A 449 7.19 0.57 0.46
N VAL A 450 6.21 1.47 0.54
CA VAL A 450 6.31 2.70 1.35
C VAL A 450 6.30 2.45 2.86
N ASP A 451 5.83 1.30 3.32
CA ASP A 451 5.86 0.92 4.74
C ASP A 451 7.28 0.69 5.28
N GLN A 452 8.29 0.65 4.39
CA GLN A 452 9.70 0.58 4.77
C GLN A 452 10.30 1.92 5.18
N MET A 453 9.62 3.04 4.90
CA MET A 453 10.16 4.38 5.21
C MET A 453 10.60 4.58 6.67
N PRO A 454 9.86 4.09 7.69
CA PRO A 454 10.27 4.21 9.10
C PRO A 454 11.48 3.33 9.49
N PHE A 455 11.92 2.44 8.60
CA PHE A 455 12.97 1.45 8.87
C PHE A 455 14.21 1.75 8.02
N PRO A 456 15.19 2.53 8.50
CA PRO A 456 16.33 3.00 7.69
C PRO A 456 17.17 1.88 7.06
N ALA A 457 17.30 0.73 7.74
CA ALA A 457 17.99 -0.43 7.19
C ALA A 457 17.24 -1.04 5.99
N ALA A 458 15.92 -1.11 6.08
CA ALA A 458 15.07 -1.60 5.01
C ALA A 458 14.91 -0.60 3.85
N ALA A 459 14.88 0.69 4.16
CA ALA A 459 14.71 1.78 3.20
C ALA A 459 16.00 2.15 2.45
N ARG A 460 17.15 1.60 2.87
CA ARG A 460 18.46 1.99 2.35
C ARG A 460 18.54 1.77 0.82
N GLY A 461 18.81 2.86 0.11
CA GLY A 461 18.95 2.84 -1.36
C GLY A 461 17.64 2.78 -2.13
N LEU A 462 16.48 2.81 -1.48
CA LEU A 462 15.18 2.85 -2.14
C LEU A 462 14.80 4.29 -2.51
N ASP A 463 14.43 4.48 -3.78
CA ASP A 463 13.75 5.67 -4.27
C ASP A 463 12.25 5.38 -4.32
N PHE A 464 11.51 5.84 -3.31
CA PHE A 464 10.08 5.60 -3.18
C PHE A 464 9.26 6.33 -4.26
N ALA A 465 9.76 7.47 -4.75
CA ALA A 465 9.12 8.16 -5.87
C ALA A 465 9.19 7.30 -7.14
N ALA A 466 10.38 6.85 -7.49
CA ALA A 466 10.59 5.95 -8.63
C ALA A 466 9.89 4.59 -8.44
N LEU A 467 9.76 4.09 -7.20
CA LEU A 467 8.99 2.90 -6.90
C LEU A 467 7.52 3.09 -7.26
N LEU A 468 6.90 4.16 -6.77
CA LEU A 468 5.48 4.42 -6.98
C LEU A 468 5.14 4.78 -8.43
N GLU A 469 6.05 5.42 -9.18
CA GLU A 469 5.91 5.56 -10.64
C GLU A 469 5.78 4.22 -11.37
N ARG A 470 6.45 3.16 -10.88
CA ARG A 470 6.31 1.80 -11.43
C ARG A 470 4.98 1.19 -11.04
N VAL A 471 4.58 1.36 -9.78
CA VAL A 471 3.32 0.85 -9.24
C VAL A 471 2.11 1.45 -9.97
N ASP A 472 2.17 2.72 -10.36
CA ASP A 472 1.09 3.38 -11.13
C ASP A 472 0.85 2.76 -12.51
N LYS A 473 1.75 1.90 -12.97
CA LYS A 473 1.60 1.18 -14.24
C LYS A 473 0.89 -0.16 -14.08
N TRP A 474 0.65 -0.63 -12.86
CA TRP A 474 -0.08 -1.86 -12.61
C TRP A 474 -1.58 -1.64 -12.82
N ASP A 475 -2.22 -2.54 -13.56
CA ASP A 475 -3.67 -2.61 -13.65
C ASP A 475 -4.20 -3.59 -12.59
N TYR A 476 -3.45 -4.67 -12.35
CA TYR A 476 -3.83 -5.73 -11.41
C TYR A 476 -2.68 -6.12 -10.50
N SER A 477 -3.02 -6.47 -9.26
CA SER A 477 -2.12 -7.00 -8.23
C SER A 477 -2.66 -8.32 -7.69
N LEU A 478 -1.89 -9.39 -7.80
CA LEU A 478 -2.33 -10.73 -7.39
C LEU A 478 -2.12 -10.96 -5.89
N SER A 479 -3.05 -11.64 -5.26
CA SER A 479 -3.06 -11.88 -3.82
C SER A 479 -3.40 -13.33 -3.47
N ALA A 480 -2.73 -13.88 -2.44
CA ALA A 480 -2.95 -15.24 -1.97
C ALA A 480 -3.92 -15.32 -0.76
N ASN A 481 -4.16 -14.20 -0.10
CA ASN A 481 -5.03 -14.12 1.08
C ASN A 481 -5.37 -12.66 1.39
N SER A 482 -6.38 -12.42 2.20
CA SER A 482 -6.86 -11.10 2.60
C SER A 482 -5.81 -10.27 3.35
N HIS A 483 -4.91 -10.91 4.11
CA HIS A 483 -3.76 -10.20 4.70
C HIS A 483 -2.86 -9.60 3.60
N THR A 484 -2.52 -10.40 2.59
CA THR A 484 -1.69 -9.96 1.46
C THR A 484 -2.33 -8.82 0.70
N THR A 485 -3.62 -8.90 0.38
CA THR A 485 -4.39 -7.85 -0.30
C THR A 485 -4.24 -6.52 0.44
N ARG A 486 -4.56 -6.49 1.72
CA ARG A 486 -4.45 -5.28 2.55
C ARG A 486 -3.02 -4.74 2.61
N MET A 487 -2.01 -5.63 2.73
CA MET A 487 -0.61 -5.18 2.82
C MET A 487 -0.11 -4.62 1.50
N TRP A 488 -0.50 -5.18 0.35
CA TRP A 488 -0.12 -4.65 -0.96
C TRP A 488 -0.77 -3.31 -1.25
N GLU A 489 -2.06 -3.15 -0.97
CA GLU A 489 -2.77 -1.87 -1.13
C GLU A 489 -2.16 -0.77 -0.25
N ARG A 490 -1.73 -1.13 0.96
CA ARG A 490 -1.05 -0.22 1.88
C ARG A 490 0.38 0.11 1.42
N ALA A 491 1.17 -0.92 1.08
CA ALA A 491 2.59 -0.78 0.73
C ALA A 491 2.81 -0.11 -0.64
N TYR A 492 1.84 -0.25 -1.53
CA TYR A 492 1.88 0.21 -2.92
C TYR A 492 0.62 1.00 -3.29
N PRO A 493 0.34 2.14 -2.64
CA PRO A 493 -0.89 2.90 -2.83
C PRO A 493 -1.01 3.40 -4.27
N SER A 494 -1.89 2.79 -5.07
CA SER A 494 -2.19 3.12 -6.46
C SER A 494 -3.60 2.62 -6.84
N ARG A 495 -3.95 2.69 -8.14
CA ARG A 495 -5.30 2.37 -8.66
C ARG A 495 -5.45 0.94 -9.17
N PHE A 496 -4.49 0.07 -8.96
CA PHE A 496 -4.60 -1.31 -9.40
C PHE A 496 -5.79 -2.02 -8.71
N VAL A 497 -6.31 -3.02 -9.40
CA VAL A 497 -7.35 -3.90 -8.84
C VAL A 497 -6.67 -5.11 -8.23
N SER A 498 -6.97 -5.40 -6.96
CA SER A 498 -6.52 -6.62 -6.29
C SER A 498 -7.28 -7.83 -6.83
N LEU A 499 -6.55 -8.89 -7.17
CA LEU A 499 -7.12 -10.17 -7.61
C LEU A 499 -6.90 -11.22 -6.51
N ASP A 500 -7.95 -11.56 -5.81
CA ASP A 500 -7.97 -12.49 -4.69
C ASP A 500 -8.07 -13.94 -5.19
N TYR A 501 -7.08 -14.37 -6.02
CA TYR A 501 -7.16 -15.62 -6.77
C TYR A 501 -6.22 -16.73 -6.27
N GLY A 502 -5.35 -16.41 -5.31
CA GLY A 502 -4.24 -17.28 -4.93
C GLY A 502 -2.97 -17.01 -5.73
N TYR A 503 -1.88 -17.65 -5.34
CA TYR A 503 -0.62 -17.59 -6.09
C TYR A 503 -0.52 -18.79 -7.06
N PRO A 504 -0.44 -18.55 -8.39
CA PRO A 504 -0.36 -19.59 -9.40
C PRO A 504 0.71 -20.65 -9.18
N ARG A 505 1.86 -20.27 -8.60
CA ARG A 505 2.94 -21.22 -8.29
C ARG A 505 2.54 -22.25 -7.22
N ASN A 506 1.56 -21.90 -6.35
CA ASN A 506 1.08 -22.77 -5.29
C ASN A 506 0.06 -23.82 -5.79
N ASP A 507 -0.42 -23.69 -7.04
CA ASP A 507 -1.36 -24.67 -7.61
C ASP A 507 -0.77 -26.10 -7.58
N VAL A 508 0.54 -26.23 -7.73
CA VAL A 508 1.23 -27.52 -7.68
C VAL A 508 1.07 -28.24 -6.35
N TYR A 509 0.84 -27.53 -5.26
CA TYR A 509 0.63 -28.12 -3.92
C TYR A 509 -0.71 -28.83 -3.77
N TYR A 510 -1.61 -28.68 -4.75
CA TYR A 510 -2.91 -29.36 -4.82
C TYR A 510 -3.04 -30.27 -6.03
N THR A 511 -2.18 -30.10 -7.05
CA THR A 511 -2.27 -30.84 -8.31
C THR A 511 -1.21 -31.91 -8.51
N ALA A 512 -0.09 -31.86 -7.74
CA ALA A 512 0.98 -32.83 -7.85
C ALA A 512 0.57 -34.21 -7.30
N GLY A 513 0.73 -35.24 -8.10
CA GLY A 513 0.51 -36.63 -7.70
C GLY A 513 1.76 -37.25 -7.08
N ALA A 514 1.61 -38.48 -6.54
CA ALA A 514 2.69 -39.25 -5.92
C ALA A 514 3.90 -39.49 -6.83
N ASP A 515 3.68 -39.74 -8.12
CA ASP A 515 4.74 -39.95 -9.11
C ASP A 515 5.65 -38.72 -9.27
N ALA A 516 5.06 -37.52 -9.32
CA ALA A 516 5.82 -36.29 -9.41
C ALA A 516 6.71 -36.08 -8.18
N ILE A 517 6.18 -36.36 -6.99
CA ILE A 517 6.94 -36.25 -5.74
C ILE A 517 8.09 -37.26 -5.70
N ARG A 518 7.85 -38.52 -6.10
CA ARG A 518 8.91 -39.54 -6.21
C ARG A 518 10.01 -39.12 -7.20
N ALA A 519 9.63 -38.58 -8.36
CA ALA A 519 10.57 -38.12 -9.35
C ALA A 519 11.46 -36.97 -8.85
N VAL A 520 10.87 -36.01 -8.13
CA VAL A 520 11.64 -34.91 -7.49
C VAL A 520 12.61 -35.46 -6.45
N ARG A 521 12.17 -36.34 -5.55
CA ARG A 521 13.02 -36.94 -4.52
C ARG A 521 14.17 -37.73 -5.15
N ALA A 522 13.93 -38.49 -6.21
CA ALA A 522 14.96 -39.21 -6.93
C ALA A 522 16.02 -38.25 -7.55
N ARG A 523 15.57 -37.13 -8.18
CA ARG A 523 16.49 -36.07 -8.68
C ARG A 523 17.36 -35.46 -7.59
N LEU A 524 16.83 -35.33 -6.37
CA LEU A 524 17.53 -34.79 -5.21
C LEU A 524 18.40 -35.84 -4.48
N GLY A 525 18.42 -37.12 -4.97
CA GLY A 525 19.19 -38.19 -4.35
C GLY A 525 18.64 -38.69 -2.99
N ILE A 526 17.34 -38.42 -2.72
CA ILE A 526 16.69 -38.83 -1.48
C ILE A 526 16.20 -40.26 -1.63
N ALA A 527 16.82 -41.19 -0.91
CA ALA A 527 16.44 -42.61 -0.96
C ALA A 527 15.00 -42.83 -0.44
N PRO A 528 14.28 -43.83 -0.97
CA PRO A 528 12.97 -44.21 -0.47
C PRO A 528 13.00 -44.46 1.05
N GLY A 529 11.96 -43.98 1.78
CA GLY A 529 11.84 -44.15 3.24
C GLY A 529 12.62 -43.11 4.07
N ARG A 530 13.61 -42.38 3.50
CA ARG A 530 14.31 -41.34 4.26
C ARG A 530 13.43 -40.09 4.42
N ARG A 531 13.51 -39.45 5.55
CA ARG A 531 12.86 -38.18 5.86
C ARG A 531 13.68 -37.03 5.25
N ALA A 532 13.03 -36.07 4.63
CA ALA A 532 13.67 -34.85 4.13
C ALA A 532 13.18 -33.62 4.92
N VAL A 533 14.12 -32.88 5.50
CA VAL A 533 13.84 -31.60 6.18
C VAL A 533 14.44 -30.48 5.36
N LEU A 534 13.60 -29.57 4.88
CA LEU A 534 14.05 -28.38 4.12
C LEU A 534 14.39 -27.26 5.10
N TYR A 535 15.65 -26.83 5.12
CA TYR A 535 16.11 -25.65 5.85
C TYR A 535 16.27 -24.48 4.91
N ALA A 536 15.43 -23.43 5.05
CA ALA A 536 15.38 -22.29 4.15
C ALA A 536 15.37 -20.96 4.94
N PRO A 537 16.54 -20.49 5.41
CA PRO A 537 16.65 -19.23 6.16
C PRO A 537 16.55 -17.99 5.27
N THR A 538 16.13 -16.88 5.86
CA THR A 538 16.03 -15.57 5.20
C THR A 538 17.39 -14.85 5.17
N HIS A 539 17.64 -14.09 4.09
CA HIS A 539 18.75 -13.14 4.03
C HIS A 539 18.60 -12.02 5.07
N ARG A 540 19.72 -11.61 5.69
CA ARG A 540 19.81 -10.49 6.63
C ARG A 540 20.42 -9.26 5.95
N ASP A 541 19.63 -8.22 5.72
CA ASP A 541 20.12 -6.99 5.06
C ASP A 541 21.08 -6.18 5.95
N TYR A 542 21.17 -6.53 7.24
CA TYR A 542 22.08 -5.92 8.22
C TYR A 542 23.36 -6.72 8.45
N GLU A 543 23.54 -7.88 7.77
CA GLU A 543 24.74 -8.70 7.81
C GLU A 543 25.48 -8.69 6.47
N SER A 544 26.79 -8.81 6.50
CA SER A 544 27.61 -8.94 5.29
C SER A 544 27.91 -10.41 5.00
N GLY A 545 27.46 -10.90 3.85
CA GLY A 545 27.62 -12.30 3.45
C GLY A 545 26.56 -13.23 4.04
N TRP A 546 26.64 -14.52 3.74
CA TRP A 546 25.79 -15.55 4.32
C TRP A 546 26.63 -16.53 5.13
N THR A 547 26.25 -16.73 6.38
CA THR A 547 26.77 -17.77 7.26
C THR A 547 25.60 -18.57 7.79
N PRO A 548 25.64 -19.93 7.72
CA PRO A 548 24.61 -20.73 8.35
C PRO A 548 24.46 -20.36 9.83
N ARG A 549 23.23 -20.13 10.27
CA ARG A 549 22.93 -19.82 11.68
C ARG A 549 22.85 -21.08 12.55
N LEU A 550 23.04 -22.24 11.93
CA LEU A 550 23.05 -23.55 12.54
C LEU A 550 24.35 -24.26 12.19
N ASP A 551 24.90 -25.00 13.10
CA ASP A 551 25.87 -26.06 12.79
C ASP A 551 25.12 -27.21 12.12
N LEU A 552 25.13 -27.22 10.79
CA LEU A 552 24.37 -28.16 9.98
C LEU A 552 24.91 -29.59 10.09
N ALA A 553 26.21 -29.76 10.35
CA ALA A 553 26.80 -31.04 10.53
C ALA A 553 26.36 -31.67 11.86
N ALA A 554 26.47 -30.93 12.96
CA ALA A 554 26.01 -31.37 14.27
C ALA A 554 24.50 -31.65 14.29
N LEU A 555 23.70 -30.79 13.59
CA LEU A 555 22.26 -31.03 13.46
C LEU A 555 21.96 -32.32 12.70
N ALA A 556 22.61 -32.55 11.54
CA ALA A 556 22.43 -33.76 10.74
C ALA A 556 22.85 -35.03 11.51
N ASP A 557 23.93 -34.97 12.33
CA ASP A 557 24.36 -36.06 13.17
C ASP A 557 23.31 -36.41 14.24
N ARG A 558 22.70 -35.42 14.84
CA ARG A 558 21.64 -35.57 15.85
C ARG A 558 20.33 -36.11 15.27
N LEU A 559 20.00 -35.79 14.03
CA LEU A 559 18.80 -36.26 13.32
C LEU A 559 18.93 -37.71 12.83
N GLY A 560 20.16 -38.26 12.77
CA GLY A 560 20.43 -39.63 12.39
C GLY A 560 20.39 -39.93 10.90
N GLU A 561 20.63 -41.21 10.55
CA GLU A 561 20.81 -41.63 9.13
C GLU A 561 19.52 -41.65 8.33
N ASP A 562 18.38 -41.76 8.98
CA ASP A 562 17.06 -41.76 8.31
C ASP A 562 16.59 -40.38 7.88
N THR A 563 17.37 -39.33 8.12
CA THR A 563 17.01 -37.94 7.79
C THR A 563 18.03 -37.31 6.85
N VAL A 564 17.54 -36.59 5.85
CA VAL A 564 18.32 -35.74 4.93
C VAL A 564 17.93 -34.29 5.19
N LEU A 565 18.94 -33.45 5.39
CA LEU A 565 18.76 -32.00 5.49
C LEU A 565 19.00 -31.34 4.12
N LEU A 566 17.96 -30.78 3.51
CA LEU A 566 18.03 -30.01 2.28
C LEU A 566 18.27 -28.55 2.67
N VAL A 567 19.39 -27.98 2.31
CA VAL A 567 19.77 -26.62 2.69
C VAL A 567 19.66 -25.67 1.50
N ARG A 568 18.79 -24.67 1.63
CA ARG A 568 18.58 -23.64 0.63
C ARG A 568 19.07 -22.28 1.13
N GLY A 569 20.28 -21.87 0.76
CA GLY A 569 20.76 -20.50 0.94
C GLY A 569 20.01 -19.50 0.04
N HIS A 570 20.11 -18.21 0.38
CA HIS A 570 19.46 -17.18 -0.43
C HIS A 570 20.25 -16.91 -1.72
N TYR A 571 19.54 -16.70 -2.84
CA TYR A 571 20.10 -16.50 -4.19
C TYR A 571 21.03 -15.29 -4.38
N PHE A 572 21.15 -14.40 -3.39
CA PHE A 572 22.12 -13.29 -3.41
C PHE A 572 23.59 -13.73 -3.22
N TYR A 573 23.83 -15.02 -2.95
CA TYR A 573 25.16 -15.56 -2.65
C TYR A 573 25.76 -16.39 -3.80
N ASP A 574 25.19 -16.33 -4.99
CA ASP A 574 25.72 -16.97 -6.19
C ASP A 574 27.10 -16.42 -6.51
N GLY A 575 28.14 -17.25 -6.43
CA GLY A 575 29.53 -16.92 -6.77
C GLY A 575 30.54 -16.88 -5.62
N ALA A 576 30.11 -16.93 -4.36
CA ALA A 576 31.00 -17.22 -3.23
C ALA A 576 31.18 -18.74 -3.09
N ALA A 577 32.38 -19.22 -2.72
CA ALA A 577 32.57 -20.62 -2.33
C ALA A 577 31.52 -21.01 -1.30
N SER A 578 30.69 -22.03 -1.59
CA SER A 578 29.62 -22.44 -0.69
C SER A 578 30.21 -22.74 0.69
N PRO A 579 29.73 -22.12 1.79
CA PRO A 579 30.20 -22.46 3.13
C PRO A 579 29.82 -23.89 3.55
N LEU A 580 29.10 -24.62 2.68
CA LEU A 580 28.60 -25.98 2.91
C LEU A 580 29.55 -27.09 2.45
N THR A 581 30.76 -26.75 1.95
CA THR A 581 31.71 -27.76 1.41
C THR A 581 32.15 -28.84 2.41
N GLY A 582 32.10 -28.57 3.71
CA GLY A 582 32.40 -29.55 4.76
C GLY A 582 31.26 -30.56 5.04
N PRO A 583 30.03 -30.11 5.30
CA PRO A 583 28.86 -30.96 5.59
C PRO A 583 28.43 -31.85 4.45
N LEU A 584 28.65 -31.47 3.19
CA LEU A 584 28.23 -32.22 1.98
C LEU A 584 28.88 -33.62 1.86
N ARG A 585 29.99 -33.88 2.58
CA ARG A 585 30.70 -35.18 2.51
C ARG A 585 29.96 -36.34 3.16
N SER A 586 28.98 -36.09 4.03
CA SER A 586 28.25 -37.14 4.77
C SER A 586 27.06 -37.73 4.00
N GLY A 587 26.61 -37.14 2.90
CA GLY A 587 25.39 -37.52 2.18
C GLY A 587 24.09 -37.25 2.97
N ARG A 588 24.18 -36.61 4.17
CA ARG A 588 23.04 -36.26 5.03
C ARG A 588 22.63 -34.78 4.89
N VAL A 589 23.51 -33.95 4.36
CA VAL A 589 23.25 -32.55 4.04
C VAL A 589 23.40 -32.36 2.52
N VAL A 590 22.37 -31.85 1.87
CA VAL A 590 22.32 -31.60 0.43
C VAL A 590 22.11 -30.11 0.20
N ASP A 591 23.06 -29.45 -0.47
CA ASP A 591 22.90 -28.06 -0.90
C ASP A 591 21.97 -27.96 -2.09
N VAL A 592 20.80 -27.34 -1.90
CA VAL A 592 19.79 -27.12 -2.92
C VAL A 592 19.61 -25.64 -3.24
N SER A 593 20.60 -24.78 -2.92
CA SER A 593 20.54 -23.34 -3.13
C SER A 593 20.36 -22.95 -4.58
N SER A 594 20.96 -23.71 -5.50
CA SER A 594 20.84 -23.50 -6.95
C SER A 594 19.67 -24.22 -7.62
N TYR A 595 18.89 -24.98 -6.84
CA TYR A 595 17.76 -25.75 -7.38
C TYR A 595 16.54 -24.83 -7.59
N ASP A 596 16.08 -24.73 -8.81
CA ASP A 596 14.81 -24.09 -9.19
C ASP A 596 13.94 -25.13 -9.90
N PRO A 597 12.61 -25.17 -9.64
CA PRO A 597 11.78 -24.34 -8.81
C PRO A 597 11.73 -24.73 -7.31
N VAL A 598 11.53 -23.75 -6.43
CA VAL A 598 11.45 -23.99 -4.97
C VAL A 598 10.21 -24.82 -4.59
N GLU A 599 9.18 -24.77 -5.35
CA GLU A 599 7.93 -25.51 -5.18
C GLU A 599 8.18 -27.03 -5.19
N GLU A 600 9.09 -27.50 -6.00
CA GLU A 600 9.50 -28.93 -6.02
C GLU A 600 10.25 -29.33 -4.75
N LEU A 601 11.10 -28.45 -4.19
CA LEU A 601 11.73 -28.69 -2.89
C LEU A 601 10.71 -28.82 -1.76
N CYS A 602 9.68 -27.99 -1.78
CA CYS A 602 8.58 -28.08 -0.83
C CYS A 602 7.81 -29.38 -0.98
N LEU A 603 7.52 -29.84 -2.19
CA LEU A 603 6.87 -31.13 -2.46
C LEU A 603 7.72 -32.32 -1.96
N ALA A 604 9.04 -32.24 -2.11
CA ALA A 604 9.97 -33.30 -1.70
C ALA A 604 10.19 -33.38 -0.19
N ALA A 605 9.95 -32.30 0.55
CA ALA A 605 10.23 -32.19 1.97
C ALA A 605 9.08 -32.73 2.85
N ASP A 606 9.43 -33.45 3.91
CA ASP A 606 8.49 -33.92 4.94
C ASP A 606 8.22 -32.84 6.00
N ALA A 607 9.16 -31.90 6.17
CA ALA A 607 9.05 -30.74 7.07
C ALA A 607 9.85 -29.54 6.55
N LEU A 608 9.45 -28.35 6.98
CA LEU A 608 10.16 -27.10 6.76
C LEU A 608 10.73 -26.56 8.08
N VAL A 609 12.01 -26.22 8.07
CA VAL A 609 12.64 -25.37 9.08
C VAL A 609 12.96 -24.05 8.42
N THR A 610 12.41 -22.96 8.91
CA THR A 610 12.63 -21.62 8.36
C THR A 610 12.61 -20.57 9.47
N ASP A 611 12.81 -19.31 9.11
CA ASP A 611 12.75 -18.19 10.04
C ASP A 611 11.67 -17.17 9.62
N TYR A 612 12.05 -16.07 8.98
CA TYR A 612 11.16 -14.97 8.56
C TYR A 612 10.84 -15.01 7.05
N SER A 613 11.07 -16.13 6.42
CA SER A 613 10.90 -16.34 4.98
C SER A 613 9.44 -16.51 4.60
N SER A 614 9.05 -15.92 3.46
CA SER A 614 7.71 -16.12 2.90
C SER A 614 7.42 -17.56 2.47
N ILE A 615 8.43 -18.44 2.40
CA ILE A 615 8.26 -19.85 2.07
C ILE A 615 7.33 -20.58 3.06
N MET A 616 7.25 -20.11 4.32
CA MET A 616 6.34 -20.70 5.31
C MET A 616 4.87 -20.61 4.90
N PHE A 617 4.49 -19.50 4.25
CA PHE A 617 3.11 -19.31 3.77
C PHE A 617 2.79 -20.21 2.59
N ASP A 618 3.75 -20.39 1.69
CA ASP A 618 3.60 -21.30 0.55
C ASP A 618 3.56 -22.77 1.02
N TYR A 619 4.50 -23.16 1.91
CA TYR A 619 4.59 -24.52 2.43
C TYR A 619 3.37 -24.92 3.27
N ALA A 620 2.72 -23.97 3.95
CA ALA A 620 1.50 -24.22 4.73
C ALA A 620 0.37 -24.83 3.88
N ASN A 621 0.35 -24.59 2.55
CA ASN A 621 -0.61 -25.22 1.64
C ASN A 621 -0.53 -26.76 1.65
N LEU A 622 0.64 -27.33 1.92
CA LEU A 622 0.86 -28.78 1.97
C LEU A 622 0.36 -29.43 3.25
N ASP A 623 -0.06 -28.66 4.25
CA ASP A 623 -0.44 -29.12 5.59
C ASP A 623 0.60 -30.03 6.27
N ARG A 624 1.87 -29.75 6.01
CA ARG A 624 3.01 -30.47 6.59
C ARG A 624 3.69 -29.63 7.68
N PRO A 625 4.41 -30.26 8.61
CA PRO A 625 5.04 -29.57 9.73
C PRO A 625 5.99 -28.43 9.34
N ILE A 626 5.89 -27.32 10.09
CA ILE A 626 6.78 -26.15 9.99
C ILE A 626 7.35 -25.86 11.36
N VAL A 627 8.66 -25.67 11.44
CA VAL A 627 9.38 -25.23 12.65
C VAL A 627 10.04 -23.89 12.36
N VAL A 628 9.84 -22.91 13.23
CA VAL A 628 10.42 -21.57 13.09
C VAL A 628 11.69 -21.48 13.95
N HIS A 629 12.85 -21.22 13.33
CA HIS A 629 14.10 -20.91 14.03
C HIS A 629 14.34 -19.42 14.05
N ALA A 630 14.12 -18.77 15.18
CA ALA A 630 14.03 -17.31 15.33
C ALA A 630 15.03 -16.75 16.34
N ASP A 631 16.33 -17.01 16.13
CA ASP A 631 17.43 -16.63 17.02
C ASP A 631 17.63 -15.11 17.16
N ASP A 632 17.28 -14.33 16.16
CA ASP A 632 17.46 -12.88 16.12
C ASP A 632 16.15 -12.09 15.90
N TRP A 633 14.99 -12.63 16.31
CA TRP A 633 13.67 -12.03 16.08
C TRP A 633 13.58 -10.55 16.48
N ASP A 634 14.09 -10.20 17.66
CA ASP A 634 13.99 -8.83 18.17
C ASP A 634 14.79 -7.83 17.31
N THR A 635 15.95 -8.24 16.81
CA THR A 635 16.74 -7.49 15.85
C THR A 635 16.03 -7.37 14.52
N TYR A 636 15.48 -8.48 14.02
CA TYR A 636 14.80 -8.51 12.71
C TYR A 636 13.56 -7.62 12.70
N ARG A 637 12.65 -7.76 13.67
CA ARG A 637 11.43 -6.95 13.75
C ARG A 637 11.71 -5.45 13.89
N THR A 638 12.78 -5.09 14.60
CA THR A 638 13.15 -3.68 14.81
C THR A 638 13.81 -3.08 13.58
N THR A 639 14.64 -3.82 12.86
CA THR A 639 15.40 -3.32 11.71
C THR A 639 14.62 -3.35 10.40
N ARG A 640 13.80 -4.39 10.20
CA ARG A 640 13.01 -4.61 8.98
C ARG A 640 11.56 -4.17 9.08
N GLY A 641 11.03 -4.14 10.32
CA GLY A 641 9.61 -4.02 10.57
C GLY A 641 8.83 -5.23 10.05
N VAL A 642 7.79 -5.61 10.75
CA VAL A 642 6.92 -6.74 10.41
C VAL A 642 5.46 -6.32 10.43
N TYR A 643 4.61 -7.06 9.72
CA TYR A 643 3.17 -6.79 9.66
C TYR A 643 2.39 -7.45 10.81
N PHE A 644 2.93 -8.52 11.40
CA PHE A 644 2.35 -9.19 12.57
C PHE A 644 3.46 -9.83 13.41
N ASP A 645 3.14 -10.24 14.63
CA ASP A 645 4.09 -10.92 15.53
C ASP A 645 4.14 -12.42 15.23
N LEU A 646 5.17 -12.82 14.48
CA LEU A 646 5.38 -14.23 14.14
C LEU A 646 5.54 -15.14 15.38
N MET A 647 6.01 -14.60 16.53
CA MET A 647 6.18 -15.40 17.74
C MET A 647 4.85 -15.74 18.39
N ALA A 648 3.86 -14.87 18.25
CA ALA A 648 2.50 -15.11 18.72
C ALA A 648 1.65 -15.93 17.74
N GLU A 649 1.99 -15.88 16.43
CA GLU A 649 1.17 -16.44 15.35
C GLU A 649 1.98 -17.41 14.46
N ALA A 650 2.90 -18.16 15.05
CA ALA A 650 3.77 -19.08 14.31
C ALA A 650 2.97 -20.29 13.74
N PRO A 651 3.37 -20.83 12.56
CA PRO A 651 2.75 -22.02 11.96
C PRO A 651 3.08 -23.33 12.67
N GLY A 652 3.84 -23.30 13.75
CA GLY A 652 4.29 -24.46 14.52
C GLY A 652 5.27 -24.06 15.62
N PRO A 653 6.01 -25.01 16.18
CA PRO A 653 6.96 -24.74 17.25
C PRO A 653 8.02 -23.71 16.86
N VAL A 654 8.43 -22.88 17.81
CA VAL A 654 9.48 -21.88 17.68
C VAL A 654 10.70 -22.27 18.49
N ALA A 655 11.87 -22.26 17.87
CA ALA A 655 13.16 -22.46 18.52
C ALA A 655 13.97 -21.14 18.47
N ARG A 656 14.61 -20.78 19.58
CA ARG A 656 15.51 -19.62 19.67
C ARG A 656 16.98 -20.02 19.59
N THR A 657 17.27 -21.29 19.86
CA THR A 657 18.63 -21.84 19.81
C THR A 657 18.66 -23.13 18.98
N GLN A 658 19.85 -23.55 18.61
CA GLN A 658 20.05 -24.83 17.91
C GLN A 658 19.67 -26.02 18.79
N GLU A 659 19.90 -25.97 20.10
CA GLU A 659 19.55 -26.99 21.06
C GLU A 659 18.03 -27.19 21.13
N GLU A 660 17.27 -26.08 21.22
CA GLU A 660 15.81 -26.09 21.18
C GLU A 660 15.30 -26.70 19.86
N LEU A 661 15.85 -26.26 18.72
CA LEU A 661 15.49 -26.79 17.41
C LEU A 661 15.77 -28.29 17.31
N THR A 662 16.95 -28.73 17.78
CA THR A 662 17.33 -30.13 17.77
C THR A 662 16.37 -30.97 18.67
N GLY A 663 16.05 -30.43 19.85
CA GLY A 663 15.07 -31.07 20.78
C GLY A 663 13.70 -31.21 20.09
N ILE A 664 13.17 -30.18 19.47
CA ILE A 664 11.89 -30.22 18.75
C ILE A 664 11.92 -31.31 17.65
N LEU A 665 12.97 -31.35 16.82
CA LEU A 665 13.05 -32.28 15.69
C LEU A 665 13.30 -33.74 16.10
N THR A 666 13.96 -33.98 17.22
CA THR A 666 14.29 -35.35 17.71
C THR A 666 13.19 -35.96 18.59
N THR A 667 12.38 -35.14 19.27
CA THR A 667 11.28 -35.59 20.13
C THR A 667 9.92 -35.65 19.42
N ASP A 668 9.88 -35.37 18.12
CA ASP A 668 8.65 -35.25 17.32
C ASP A 668 7.63 -34.21 17.84
N ALA A 669 8.05 -33.25 18.68
CA ALA A 669 7.20 -32.15 19.17
C ALA A 669 6.64 -31.26 18.04
N TRP A 670 7.28 -31.29 16.88
CA TRP A 670 6.81 -30.61 15.64
C TRP A 670 5.60 -31.29 14.97
N ARG A 671 5.16 -32.46 15.49
CA ARG A 671 4.02 -33.26 15.01
C ARG A 671 2.92 -33.43 16.06
N ASP A 672 3.09 -32.85 17.24
CA ASP A 672 2.10 -32.95 18.31
C ASP A 672 0.79 -32.19 17.94
N GLU A 673 -0.22 -32.32 18.79
CA GLU A 673 -1.52 -31.69 18.62
C GLU A 673 -1.41 -30.16 18.63
N GLY A 674 -0.52 -29.60 19.47
CA GLY A 674 -0.28 -28.15 19.53
C GLY A 674 0.27 -27.61 18.21
N ALA A 675 1.29 -28.29 17.65
CA ALA A 675 1.86 -27.96 16.34
C ALA A 675 0.82 -28.09 15.21
N ALA A 676 -0.01 -29.13 15.25
CA ALA A 676 -1.07 -29.34 14.27
C ALA A 676 -2.12 -28.21 14.33
N LYS A 677 -2.53 -27.82 15.53
CA LYS A 677 -3.50 -26.71 15.73
C LYS A 677 -2.93 -25.36 15.27
N ALA A 678 -1.67 -25.04 15.63
CA ALA A 678 -1.00 -23.81 15.18
C ALA A 678 -0.96 -23.74 13.63
N ARG A 679 -0.58 -24.85 12.98
CA ARG A 679 -0.54 -24.96 11.52
C ARG A 679 -1.92 -24.79 10.90
N ALA A 680 -2.97 -25.38 11.46
CA ALA A 680 -4.33 -25.25 10.96
C ALA A 680 -4.82 -23.80 11.01
N VAL A 681 -4.58 -23.08 12.11
CA VAL A 681 -4.91 -21.65 12.24
C VAL A 681 -4.13 -20.81 11.22
N PHE A 682 -2.84 -21.05 11.09
CA PHE A 682 -1.98 -20.34 10.14
C PHE A 682 -2.42 -20.59 8.69
N ARG A 683 -2.71 -21.83 8.33
CA ARG A 683 -3.19 -22.23 7.01
C ARG A 683 -4.54 -21.59 6.68
N HIS A 684 -5.48 -21.57 7.63
CA HIS A 684 -6.78 -20.92 7.43
C HIS A 684 -6.64 -19.45 7.11
N ARG A 685 -5.70 -18.75 7.76
CA ARG A 685 -5.49 -17.30 7.56
C ARG A 685 -4.69 -16.98 6.30
N PHE A 686 -3.67 -17.76 5.97
CA PHE A 686 -2.70 -17.37 4.95
C PHE A 686 -2.76 -18.17 3.65
N CYS A 687 -3.51 -19.30 3.61
CA CYS A 687 -3.76 -20.05 2.38
C CYS A 687 -5.20 -19.82 1.86
N GLU A 688 -5.79 -18.67 2.15
CA GLU A 688 -7.21 -18.37 1.95
C GLU A 688 -7.67 -18.57 0.49
N TYR A 689 -6.85 -18.16 -0.50
CA TYR A 689 -7.21 -18.21 -1.93
C TYR A 689 -6.45 -19.27 -2.72
N ASP A 690 -5.46 -19.96 -2.14
CA ASP A 690 -4.67 -21.00 -2.79
C ASP A 690 -5.43 -22.34 -2.77
N ASP A 691 -5.97 -22.78 -3.92
CA ASP A 691 -6.79 -23.99 -4.03
C ASP A 691 -6.44 -24.88 -5.24
N GLY A 692 -5.31 -24.60 -5.90
CA GLY A 692 -4.87 -25.35 -7.08
C GLY A 692 -5.42 -24.83 -8.41
N ARG A 693 -6.16 -23.71 -8.42
CA ARG A 693 -6.77 -23.12 -9.62
C ARG A 693 -6.45 -21.63 -9.82
N ALA A 694 -5.45 -21.12 -9.14
CA ALA A 694 -5.09 -19.70 -9.21
C ALA A 694 -4.63 -19.31 -10.63
N ALA A 695 -3.79 -20.11 -11.28
CA ALA A 695 -3.35 -19.88 -12.65
C ALA A 695 -4.51 -19.86 -13.63
N GLU A 696 -5.50 -20.75 -13.46
CA GLU A 696 -6.68 -20.80 -14.30
C GLU A 696 -7.52 -19.53 -14.19
N ARG A 697 -7.77 -19.04 -12.97
CA ARG A 697 -8.52 -17.78 -12.73
C ARG A 697 -7.81 -16.61 -13.41
N VAL A 698 -6.49 -16.49 -13.25
CA VAL A 698 -5.69 -15.43 -13.87
C VAL A 698 -5.80 -15.49 -15.40
N VAL A 699 -5.63 -16.67 -16.02
CA VAL A 699 -5.71 -16.78 -17.47
C VAL A 699 -7.09 -16.46 -17.99
N ARG A 700 -8.14 -16.97 -17.37
CA ARG A 700 -9.52 -16.67 -17.75
C ARG A 700 -9.85 -15.19 -17.63
N ARG A 701 -9.47 -14.56 -16.51
CA ARG A 701 -9.76 -13.14 -16.27
C ARG A 701 -8.97 -12.22 -17.17
N ILE A 702 -7.66 -12.39 -17.25
CA ILE A 702 -6.75 -11.42 -17.87
C ILE A 702 -6.59 -11.65 -19.38
N PHE A 703 -6.44 -12.89 -19.81
CA PHE A 703 -6.14 -13.21 -21.21
C PHE A 703 -7.37 -13.56 -22.03
N LEU A 704 -8.38 -14.15 -21.40
CA LEU A 704 -9.65 -14.49 -22.08
C LEU A 704 -10.77 -13.45 -21.80
N GLY A 705 -10.54 -12.47 -20.91
CA GLY A 705 -11.47 -11.38 -20.63
C GLY A 705 -12.81 -11.82 -20.00
N GLN A 706 -12.83 -12.97 -19.32
CA GLN A 706 -14.03 -13.48 -18.66
C GLN A 706 -14.40 -12.65 -17.43
N ASP A 707 -15.70 -12.52 -17.18
CA ASP A 707 -16.21 -11.81 -16.02
C ASP A 707 -15.93 -12.58 -14.72
N GLU A 708 -15.80 -11.87 -13.62
CA GLU A 708 -15.52 -12.42 -12.27
C GLU A 708 -16.48 -13.54 -11.90
N ALA A 709 -17.78 -13.36 -12.14
CA ALA A 709 -18.82 -14.33 -11.82
C ALA A 709 -18.72 -15.65 -12.60
N SER A 710 -17.96 -15.69 -13.70
CA SER A 710 -17.76 -16.88 -14.54
C SER A 710 -16.48 -17.65 -14.20
N LEU A 711 -15.67 -17.12 -13.29
CA LEU A 711 -14.43 -17.77 -12.86
C LEU A 711 -14.72 -18.95 -11.93
N PRO A 712 -13.84 -19.95 -11.88
CA PRO A 712 -13.93 -20.99 -10.87
C PRO A 712 -13.92 -20.40 -9.46
N PRO A 713 -14.91 -20.72 -8.61
CA PRO A 713 -14.91 -20.22 -7.24
C PRO A 713 -13.68 -20.71 -6.47
N VAL A 714 -13.24 -19.94 -5.49
CA VAL A 714 -12.20 -20.38 -4.55
C VAL A 714 -12.82 -21.38 -3.58
N LEU A 715 -12.24 -22.58 -3.49
CA LEU A 715 -12.70 -23.60 -2.56
C LEU A 715 -12.35 -23.22 -1.11
N PRO A 716 -13.22 -23.45 -0.12
CA PRO A 716 -12.88 -23.30 1.29
C PRO A 716 -11.67 -24.17 1.70
N VAL A 717 -10.83 -23.68 2.62
CA VAL A 717 -9.59 -24.37 3.04
C VAL A 717 -9.84 -25.80 3.49
N GLY A 718 -10.96 -26.05 4.19
CA GLY A 718 -11.35 -27.39 4.68
C GLY A 718 -11.80 -28.38 3.60
N GLU A 719 -12.10 -27.92 2.38
CA GLU A 719 -12.57 -28.75 1.26
C GLU A 719 -11.42 -29.11 0.29
N ARG A 720 -10.22 -28.61 0.54
CA ARG A 720 -9.05 -28.81 -0.34
C ARG A 720 -8.25 -30.04 0.10
N THR A 721 -7.80 -30.81 -0.85
CA THR A 721 -6.91 -31.94 -0.63
C THR A 721 -5.50 -31.54 -1.08
N PRO A 722 -4.54 -31.33 -0.16
CA PRO A 722 -3.14 -31.09 -0.51
C PRO A 722 -2.51 -32.29 -1.24
N ALA A 723 -1.43 -32.06 -1.97
CA ALA A 723 -0.63 -33.09 -2.57
C ALA A 723 -0.16 -34.11 -1.49
N PRO A 724 -0.11 -35.41 -1.80
CA PRO A 724 0.23 -36.46 -0.82
C PRO A 724 1.58 -36.20 -0.18
N SER A 725 1.73 -36.59 1.08
CA SER A 725 3.04 -36.52 1.75
C SER A 725 4.06 -37.45 1.06
N PRO A 726 5.36 -37.16 1.19
CA PRO A 726 6.39 -38.04 0.63
C PRO A 726 6.29 -39.48 1.11
N LYS A 727 5.84 -39.69 2.36
CA LYS A 727 5.61 -41.06 2.91
C LYS A 727 4.44 -41.75 2.20
N GLU A 728 3.31 -41.08 2.03
CA GLU A 728 2.15 -41.60 1.30
C GLU A 728 2.49 -41.89 -0.17
N ALA A 729 3.29 -40.98 -0.79
CA ALA A 729 3.77 -41.16 -2.15
C ALA A 729 4.69 -42.38 -2.34
N THR A 730 5.33 -42.86 -1.27
CA THR A 730 6.20 -44.04 -1.33
C THR A 730 5.43 -45.37 -1.14
N THR A 731 4.25 -45.31 -0.50
CA THR A 731 3.42 -46.49 -0.20
C THR A 731 2.32 -46.76 -1.25
N SER A 732 2.04 -45.78 -2.10
CA SER A 732 1.16 -45.91 -3.28
C SER A 732 1.96 -46.18 -4.54
#